data_b784f998822a9ac9e925ed2ba757ea78
#
_entry.id   b784f998822a9ac9e925ed2ba757ea78
#
_cell.length_a   1.000
_cell.length_b   1.000
_cell.length_c   1.000
_cell.angle_alpha   90.00
_cell.angle_beta   90.00
_cell.angle_gamma   90.00
#
_symmetry.space_group_name_H-M   'P 1'
#
loop_
_entity.id
_entity.type
_entity.pdbx_description
1 polymer ?
#
loop_
_entity_poly.entity_id
_entity_poly.type
_entity_poly.pdbx_seq_one_letter_code
_entity_poly.pdbx_strand_id
1 'polypeptide(L)'
;DTGMGFERLVRMLQDKHSNYDTDIFQPIIKEIELLSGKKYGFTTPTGANGEGKDEQEKIDIAMRVCADHLRAVAFSIADGQLPSNAKAGYVIRRILRRAVRYAYTFLGQKQAFMYKLVNTLVEQMGAAFPELPAQQELITRVMKEEEDSFLRTLEKGINLLNGDMDELKAHEKTELDGVCAFRLFDTYGFPLDLTELICRENGYTVDEKGFNEEMEKQKARARNAAAVENGDWEVLKEGDQNFVGYDYTEYECHILRYRKVTQKKNSFYELVLDNTPFYGEMGGQVGDKGVLVSESETIQVIDTKRENNQSIHIVKELPKDVTADFMACVDVESREGSAANHTATHLLDYALKQVLGEHVEQKGSYVDKDTLRFDFSHFQKVTDEELRKVEHLVNEMIRADYPLDEHRDTPIEEAKELGAIALFGEKYGDKVRVVRFGPSAEFCGGIHAKSTGKIGFFKIISESSVAAGIRRIEALTGKACEEAIYNLQDTIVALKGLFNNAKDLEGVIKKYIDEHDALKKDVEKFQAQAVERAKDKLVENAKEINGVKVVKAVLPMEPAAAKDLVFKVREALPENMICVIGSIHNDKPMLSVMFSDDMVKDHGLNAGKMIREAAKLIQGGGGGQPHYAQAGGKNKDGLSAAVDKIVELAQL
;
A
#
# COMPACT_ATOMS: atom_id res chain seq x y z
N ASP A 1 -38.04 -11.63 -26.84
CA ASP A 1 -37.47 -12.40 -25.74
C ASP A 1 -38.25 -12.08 -24.46
N THR A 2 -38.49 -13.10 -23.64
CA THR A 2 -39.23 -12.97 -22.38
C THR A 2 -38.31 -13.30 -21.23
N GLY A 3 -38.18 -12.39 -20.26
CA GLY A 3 -37.42 -12.60 -19.01
C GLY A 3 -38.36 -12.93 -17.86
N MET A 4 -37.97 -13.89 -17.00
CA MET A 4 -38.73 -14.26 -15.80
C MET A 4 -37.74 -14.44 -14.62
N GLY A 5 -38.15 -13.98 -13.42
CA GLY A 5 -37.36 -14.22 -12.22
C GLY A 5 -37.43 -15.68 -11.80
N PHE A 6 -36.30 -16.39 -11.89
CA PHE A 6 -36.18 -17.82 -11.57
C PHE A 6 -36.68 -18.12 -10.15
N GLU A 7 -36.22 -17.41 -9.16
CA GLU A 7 -36.58 -17.59 -7.76
C GLU A 7 -38.06 -17.32 -7.49
N ARG A 8 -38.65 -16.36 -8.21
CA ARG A 8 -40.09 -16.05 -8.09
C ARG A 8 -40.94 -17.21 -8.66
N LEU A 9 -40.50 -17.83 -9.75
CA LEU A 9 -41.17 -19.00 -10.33
C LEU A 9 -41.08 -20.18 -9.36
N VAL A 10 -39.87 -20.49 -8.86
CA VAL A 10 -39.64 -21.60 -7.93
C VAL A 10 -40.47 -21.42 -6.66
N ARG A 11 -40.54 -20.19 -6.13
CA ARG A 11 -41.37 -19.87 -4.95
C ARG A 11 -42.83 -20.25 -5.17
N MET A 12 -43.37 -19.91 -6.34
CA MET A 12 -44.78 -20.25 -6.68
C MET A 12 -44.97 -21.74 -6.84
N LEU A 13 -44.05 -22.43 -7.50
CA LEU A 13 -44.12 -23.88 -7.70
C LEU A 13 -44.00 -24.69 -6.41
N GLN A 14 -43.29 -24.16 -5.42
CA GLN A 14 -43.08 -24.78 -4.10
C GLN A 14 -44.08 -24.27 -3.05
N ASP A 15 -45.02 -23.43 -3.42
CA ASP A 15 -46.02 -22.81 -2.53
C ASP A 15 -45.40 -22.18 -1.29
N LYS A 16 -44.36 -21.34 -1.49
CA LYS A 16 -43.64 -20.62 -0.43
C LYS A 16 -44.05 -19.16 -0.34
N HIS A 17 -43.97 -18.59 0.88
CA HIS A 17 -44.28 -17.18 1.11
C HIS A 17 -43.13 -16.26 0.70
N SER A 18 -41.88 -16.70 0.82
CA SER A 18 -40.70 -15.96 0.42
C SER A 18 -39.83 -16.75 -0.57
N ASN A 19 -39.11 -16.05 -1.44
CA ASN A 19 -38.08 -16.67 -2.29
C ASN A 19 -37.02 -17.40 -1.48
N TYR A 20 -36.69 -16.85 -0.30
CA TYR A 20 -35.69 -17.40 0.61
C TYR A 20 -36.11 -18.68 1.34
N ASP A 21 -37.40 -19.02 1.31
CA ASP A 21 -37.93 -20.24 1.91
C ASP A 21 -37.91 -21.44 0.97
N THR A 22 -37.44 -21.22 -0.27
CA THR A 22 -37.29 -22.25 -1.30
C THR A 22 -36.03 -23.09 -1.09
N ASP A 23 -35.98 -24.25 -1.74
CA ASP A 23 -34.82 -25.14 -1.76
C ASP A 23 -33.57 -24.51 -2.38
N ILE A 24 -33.71 -23.41 -3.12
CA ILE A 24 -32.58 -22.64 -3.66
C ILE A 24 -31.78 -21.94 -2.55
N PHE A 25 -32.44 -21.38 -1.55
CA PHE A 25 -31.78 -20.59 -0.49
C PHE A 25 -31.63 -21.34 0.83
N GLN A 26 -32.55 -22.28 1.12
CA GLN A 26 -32.58 -22.94 2.41
C GLN A 26 -31.30 -23.74 2.76
N PRO A 27 -30.60 -24.43 1.84
CA PRO A 27 -29.32 -25.06 2.16
C PRO A 27 -28.26 -24.05 2.62
N ILE A 28 -28.17 -22.90 1.95
CA ILE A 28 -27.21 -21.82 2.31
C ILE A 28 -27.60 -21.20 3.66
N ILE A 29 -28.91 -20.92 3.88
CA ILE A 29 -29.40 -20.37 5.15
C ILE A 29 -29.14 -21.33 6.31
N LYS A 30 -29.31 -22.63 6.11
CA LYS A 30 -28.99 -23.65 7.14
C LYS A 30 -27.50 -23.67 7.48
N GLU A 31 -26.64 -23.51 6.47
CA GLU A 31 -25.19 -23.41 6.73
C GLU A 31 -24.86 -22.13 7.49
N ILE A 32 -25.53 -21.01 7.18
CA ILE A 32 -25.41 -19.76 7.93
C ILE A 32 -25.86 -19.95 9.39
N GLU A 33 -26.97 -20.67 9.64
CA GLU A 33 -27.40 -21.01 11.00
C GLU A 33 -26.34 -21.79 11.77
N LEU A 34 -25.76 -22.82 11.10
CA LEU A 34 -24.74 -23.68 11.70
C LEU A 34 -23.48 -22.88 12.10
N LEU A 35 -23.01 -22.04 11.19
CA LEU A 35 -21.78 -21.25 11.39
C LEU A 35 -21.97 -20.07 12.35
N SER A 36 -23.16 -19.45 12.39
CA SER A 36 -23.44 -18.29 13.23
C SER A 36 -24.01 -18.63 14.61
N GLY A 37 -24.58 -19.81 14.76
CA GLY A 37 -25.34 -20.22 15.96
C GLY A 37 -26.69 -19.50 16.12
N LYS A 38 -27.10 -18.66 15.14
CA LYS A 38 -28.40 -17.98 15.10
C LYS A 38 -29.40 -18.84 14.34
N LYS A 39 -30.70 -18.61 14.58
CA LYS A 39 -31.79 -19.35 13.93
C LYS A 39 -32.54 -18.47 12.97
N TYR A 40 -32.94 -19.02 11.81
CA TYR A 40 -33.79 -18.38 10.85
C TYR A 40 -35.26 -18.52 11.28
N GLY A 41 -35.94 -17.40 11.49
CA GLY A 41 -37.29 -17.36 12.06
C GLY A 41 -38.41 -17.30 11.03
N PHE A 42 -38.11 -17.28 9.72
CA PHE A 42 -39.09 -17.13 8.64
C PHE A 42 -39.95 -15.87 8.75
N THR A 43 -39.44 -14.80 9.38
CA THR A 43 -40.16 -13.56 9.61
C THR A 43 -40.39 -12.79 8.33
N THR A 44 -41.46 -11.99 8.29
CA THR A 44 -41.68 -10.97 7.26
C THR A 44 -41.31 -9.61 7.85
N PRO A 45 -40.39 -8.83 7.22
CA PRO A 45 -40.00 -7.52 7.75
C PRO A 45 -41.20 -6.59 7.88
N THR A 46 -41.37 -5.99 9.05
CA THR A 46 -42.50 -5.12 9.39
C THR A 46 -42.11 -3.63 9.41
N GLY A 47 -40.83 -3.31 9.22
CA GLY A 47 -40.33 -1.95 9.14
C GLY A 47 -40.63 -1.26 7.81
N ALA A 48 -40.56 0.07 7.80
CA ALA A 48 -40.62 0.84 6.56
C ALA A 48 -39.47 0.42 5.64
N ASN A 49 -39.74 0.34 4.33
CA ASN A 49 -38.76 -0.08 3.32
C ASN A 49 -38.16 -1.51 3.51
N GLY A 50 -38.84 -2.40 4.24
CA GLY A 50 -38.38 -3.78 4.47
C GLY A 50 -37.32 -3.91 5.55
N GLU A 51 -37.17 -2.94 6.41
CA GLU A 51 -36.28 -2.98 7.58
C GLU A 51 -36.86 -3.85 8.69
N GLY A 52 -35.99 -4.54 9.43
CA GLY A 52 -36.40 -5.33 10.60
C GLY A 52 -36.61 -4.45 11.83
N LYS A 53 -37.76 -4.58 12.49
CA LYS A 53 -38.04 -3.87 13.73
C LYS A 53 -37.49 -4.58 14.96
N ASP A 54 -37.60 -5.88 15.03
CA ASP A 54 -37.09 -6.67 16.13
C ASP A 54 -35.77 -7.41 15.78
N GLU A 55 -35.16 -8.04 16.79
CA GLU A 55 -33.88 -8.74 16.63
C GLU A 55 -33.98 -9.91 15.67
N GLN A 56 -35.08 -10.69 15.71
CA GLN A 56 -35.27 -11.84 14.84
C GLN A 56 -35.45 -11.44 13.36
N GLU A 57 -36.23 -10.38 13.11
CA GLU A 57 -36.36 -9.83 11.75
C GLU A 57 -35.00 -9.41 11.18
N LYS A 58 -34.15 -8.74 11.99
CA LYS A 58 -32.82 -8.32 11.59
C LYS A 58 -31.88 -9.50 11.31
N ILE A 59 -31.96 -10.56 12.11
CA ILE A 59 -31.22 -11.82 11.88
C ILE A 59 -31.66 -12.46 10.56
N ASP A 60 -32.95 -12.57 10.33
CA ASP A 60 -33.51 -13.18 9.12
C ASP A 60 -33.13 -12.39 7.87
N ILE A 61 -33.19 -11.05 7.94
CA ILE A 61 -32.73 -10.17 6.85
C ILE A 61 -31.24 -10.39 6.59
N ALA A 62 -30.41 -10.47 7.64
CA ALA A 62 -28.98 -10.69 7.48
C ALA A 62 -28.67 -12.03 6.81
N MET A 63 -29.35 -13.11 7.19
CA MET A 63 -29.21 -14.42 6.55
C MET A 63 -29.63 -14.40 5.07
N ARG A 64 -30.75 -13.71 4.75
CA ARG A 64 -31.21 -13.53 3.37
C ARG A 64 -30.21 -12.75 2.54
N VAL A 65 -29.69 -11.64 3.07
CA VAL A 65 -28.65 -10.82 2.40
C VAL A 65 -27.39 -11.65 2.15
N CYS A 66 -26.91 -12.40 3.13
CA CYS A 66 -25.74 -13.24 2.95
C CYS A 66 -25.95 -14.33 1.89
N ALA A 67 -27.10 -15.02 1.92
CA ALA A 67 -27.40 -16.09 0.95
C ALA A 67 -27.58 -15.56 -0.49
N ASP A 68 -28.23 -14.42 -0.66
CA ASP A 68 -28.43 -13.77 -1.96
C ASP A 68 -27.10 -13.24 -2.53
N HIS A 69 -26.36 -12.52 -1.73
CA HIS A 69 -25.11 -11.86 -2.15
C HIS A 69 -23.98 -12.87 -2.38
N LEU A 70 -23.95 -14.00 -1.66
CA LEU A 70 -23.05 -15.12 -1.95
C LEU A 70 -23.16 -15.55 -3.41
N ARG A 71 -24.39 -15.79 -3.88
CA ARG A 71 -24.64 -16.22 -5.26
C ARG A 71 -24.18 -15.18 -6.26
N ALA A 72 -24.60 -13.92 -6.07
CA ALA A 72 -24.23 -12.82 -6.97
C ALA A 72 -22.71 -12.66 -7.09
N VAL A 73 -21.98 -12.72 -5.97
CA VAL A 73 -20.53 -12.56 -5.95
C VAL A 73 -19.82 -13.80 -6.52
N ALA A 74 -20.22 -15.01 -6.12
CA ALA A 74 -19.58 -16.24 -6.58
C ALA A 74 -19.71 -16.44 -8.10
N PHE A 75 -20.89 -16.24 -8.68
CA PHE A 75 -21.08 -16.30 -10.13
C PHE A 75 -20.29 -15.22 -10.87
N SER A 76 -20.28 -13.98 -10.35
CA SER A 76 -19.48 -12.92 -10.97
C SER A 76 -17.99 -13.26 -11.00
N ILE A 77 -17.45 -13.84 -9.91
CA ILE A 77 -16.05 -14.27 -9.87
C ILE A 77 -15.81 -15.46 -10.82
N ALA A 78 -16.74 -16.42 -10.89
CA ALA A 78 -16.66 -17.55 -11.83
C ALA A 78 -16.59 -17.06 -13.29
N ASP A 79 -17.31 -15.97 -13.61
CA ASP A 79 -17.29 -15.31 -14.93
C ASP A 79 -16.07 -14.38 -15.14
N GLY A 80 -15.07 -14.41 -14.25
CA GLY A 80 -13.83 -13.63 -14.35
C GLY A 80 -13.91 -12.19 -13.85
N GLN A 81 -15.05 -11.77 -13.24
CA GLN A 81 -15.20 -10.42 -12.69
C GLN A 81 -14.78 -10.35 -11.22
N LEU A 82 -13.56 -9.90 -10.95
CA LEU A 82 -13.06 -9.78 -9.57
C LEU A 82 -13.50 -8.47 -8.88
N PRO A 83 -13.70 -8.48 -7.55
CA PRO A 83 -13.89 -7.27 -6.76
C PRO A 83 -12.75 -6.27 -6.98
N SER A 84 -13.09 -5.00 -7.27
CA SER A 84 -12.09 -3.95 -7.52
C SER A 84 -12.60 -2.57 -7.09
N ASN A 85 -11.78 -1.50 -7.32
CA ASN A 85 -12.17 -0.12 -6.99
C ASN A 85 -12.91 0.60 -8.14
N ALA A 86 -13.11 -0.05 -9.29
CA ALA A 86 -13.69 0.59 -10.47
C ALA A 86 -14.60 -0.35 -11.26
N LYS A 87 -15.45 0.24 -12.11
CA LYS A 87 -16.33 -0.46 -13.08
C LYS A 87 -17.17 -1.57 -12.41
N ALA A 88 -17.35 -2.72 -13.07
CA ALA A 88 -18.14 -3.85 -12.58
C ALA A 88 -17.58 -4.42 -11.25
N GLY A 89 -16.26 -4.50 -11.11
CA GLY A 89 -15.63 -5.00 -9.90
C GLY A 89 -15.94 -4.17 -8.63
N TYR A 90 -16.17 -2.86 -8.77
CA TYR A 90 -16.63 -2.02 -7.66
C TYR A 90 -18.03 -2.42 -7.18
N VAL A 91 -18.93 -2.75 -8.10
CA VAL A 91 -20.29 -3.21 -7.76
C VAL A 91 -20.23 -4.55 -7.00
N ILE A 92 -19.43 -5.50 -7.49
CA ILE A 92 -19.25 -6.81 -6.85
C ILE A 92 -18.66 -6.65 -5.44
N ARG A 93 -17.63 -5.82 -5.30
CA ARG A 93 -17.04 -5.48 -4.00
C ARG A 93 -18.07 -4.90 -3.04
N ARG A 94 -18.91 -3.98 -3.50
CA ARG A 94 -19.95 -3.34 -2.70
C ARG A 94 -20.98 -4.34 -2.20
N ILE A 95 -21.40 -5.28 -3.08
CA ILE A 95 -22.33 -6.36 -2.74
C ILE A 95 -21.71 -7.25 -1.63
N LEU A 96 -20.47 -7.69 -1.80
CA LEU A 96 -19.79 -8.52 -0.80
C LEU A 96 -19.64 -7.80 0.53
N ARG A 97 -19.17 -6.54 0.53
CA ARG A 97 -19.01 -5.74 1.76
C ARG A 97 -20.33 -5.51 2.49
N ARG A 98 -21.42 -5.37 1.76
CA ARG A 98 -22.76 -5.31 2.37
C ARG A 98 -23.10 -6.60 3.11
N ALA A 99 -22.88 -7.76 2.53
CA ALA A 99 -23.11 -9.05 3.19
C ALA A 99 -22.21 -9.22 4.43
N VAL A 100 -20.92 -8.89 4.32
CA VAL A 100 -19.97 -8.95 5.44
C VAL A 100 -20.42 -8.04 6.60
N ARG A 101 -20.89 -6.83 6.31
CA ARG A 101 -21.42 -5.92 7.34
C ARG A 101 -22.65 -6.51 8.04
N TYR A 102 -23.60 -7.10 7.30
CA TYR A 102 -24.77 -7.74 7.90
C TYR A 102 -24.37 -8.95 8.77
N ALA A 103 -23.43 -9.78 8.30
CA ALA A 103 -22.90 -10.88 9.08
C ALA A 103 -22.19 -10.41 10.37
N TYR A 104 -21.38 -9.35 10.26
CA TYR A 104 -20.68 -8.76 11.41
C TYR A 104 -21.66 -8.19 12.45
N THR A 105 -22.65 -7.42 11.99
CA THR A 105 -23.54 -6.66 12.88
C THR A 105 -24.61 -7.53 13.52
N PHE A 106 -25.26 -8.43 12.75
CA PHE A 106 -26.45 -9.14 13.18
C PHE A 106 -26.25 -10.64 13.43
N LEU A 107 -25.24 -11.26 12.76
CA LEU A 107 -24.91 -12.66 12.96
C LEU A 107 -23.70 -12.88 13.86
N GLY A 108 -23.07 -11.80 14.34
CA GLY A 108 -21.92 -11.86 15.25
C GLY A 108 -20.61 -12.38 14.62
N GLN A 109 -20.52 -12.41 13.29
CA GLN A 109 -19.36 -12.93 12.57
C GLN A 109 -18.24 -11.89 12.53
N LYS A 110 -17.27 -11.98 13.45
CA LYS A 110 -16.15 -11.04 13.58
C LYS A 110 -14.93 -11.41 12.72
N GLN A 111 -14.94 -12.56 12.07
CA GLN A 111 -13.93 -13.07 11.17
C GLN A 111 -14.54 -13.36 9.81
N ALA A 112 -13.72 -13.53 8.77
CA ALA A 112 -14.18 -13.91 7.45
C ALA A 112 -15.07 -15.16 7.50
N PHE A 113 -16.22 -15.06 6.87
CA PHE A 113 -17.32 -15.99 7.04
C PHE A 113 -17.99 -16.39 5.72
N MET A 114 -18.22 -15.42 4.80
CA MET A 114 -18.92 -15.63 3.54
C MET A 114 -18.25 -16.69 2.66
N TYR A 115 -16.91 -16.70 2.63
CA TYR A 115 -16.13 -17.66 1.85
C TYR A 115 -16.41 -19.12 2.22
N LYS A 116 -16.79 -19.38 3.48
CA LYS A 116 -17.11 -20.74 3.96
C LYS A 116 -18.38 -21.30 3.34
N LEU A 117 -19.29 -20.43 2.90
CA LEU A 117 -20.55 -20.80 2.28
C LEU A 117 -20.41 -21.22 0.81
N VAL A 118 -19.24 -20.97 0.19
CA VAL A 118 -18.97 -21.29 -1.22
C VAL A 118 -19.12 -22.79 -1.49
N ASN A 119 -18.64 -23.63 -0.57
CA ASN A 119 -18.79 -25.09 -0.73
C ASN A 119 -20.26 -25.52 -0.83
N THR A 120 -21.12 -25.02 0.05
CA THR A 120 -22.56 -25.30 0.04
C THR A 120 -23.22 -24.84 -1.27
N LEU A 121 -22.80 -23.68 -1.80
CA LEU A 121 -23.29 -23.19 -3.10
C LEU A 121 -22.86 -24.11 -4.24
N VAL A 122 -21.60 -24.57 -4.25
CA VAL A 122 -21.05 -25.47 -5.26
C VAL A 122 -21.75 -26.84 -5.21
N GLU A 123 -21.97 -27.40 -4.03
CA GLU A 123 -22.72 -28.65 -3.86
C GLU A 123 -24.15 -28.55 -4.38
N GLN A 124 -24.80 -27.40 -4.19
CA GLN A 124 -26.18 -27.17 -4.60
C GLN A 124 -26.34 -26.88 -6.10
N MET A 125 -25.49 -26.05 -6.66
CA MET A 125 -25.67 -25.50 -8.02
C MET A 125 -24.63 -25.98 -9.03
N GLY A 126 -23.50 -26.57 -8.57
CA GLY A 126 -22.38 -26.93 -9.43
C GLY A 126 -22.70 -27.97 -10.50
N ALA A 127 -23.72 -28.82 -10.31
CA ALA A 127 -24.15 -29.76 -11.34
C ALA A 127 -24.80 -29.06 -12.54
N ALA A 128 -25.51 -27.94 -12.32
CA ALA A 128 -26.12 -27.12 -13.35
C ALA A 128 -25.21 -26.05 -13.92
N PHE A 129 -24.24 -25.61 -13.14
CA PHE A 129 -23.31 -24.53 -13.44
C PHE A 129 -21.86 -25.00 -13.21
N PRO A 130 -21.25 -25.70 -14.19
CA PRO A 130 -19.93 -26.32 -14.03
C PRO A 130 -18.79 -25.34 -13.80
N GLU A 131 -18.96 -24.06 -14.10
CA GLU A 131 -18.03 -22.97 -13.79
C GLU A 131 -17.82 -22.79 -12.28
N LEU A 132 -18.84 -23.07 -11.46
CA LEU A 132 -18.72 -22.95 -10.00
C LEU A 132 -17.70 -23.93 -9.39
N PRO A 133 -17.81 -25.27 -9.62
CA PRO A 133 -16.77 -26.20 -9.12
C PRO A 133 -15.42 -25.97 -9.81
N ALA A 134 -15.40 -25.59 -11.09
CA ALA A 134 -14.14 -25.30 -11.79
C ALA A 134 -13.37 -24.13 -11.18
N GLN A 135 -14.06 -23.13 -10.65
CA GLN A 135 -13.48 -21.91 -10.07
C GLN A 135 -13.63 -21.85 -8.54
N GLN A 136 -14.03 -22.94 -7.87
CA GLN A 136 -14.33 -22.94 -6.43
C GLN A 136 -13.18 -22.41 -5.57
N GLU A 137 -11.95 -22.82 -5.88
CA GLU A 137 -10.77 -22.38 -5.14
C GLU A 137 -10.53 -20.87 -5.31
N LEU A 138 -10.65 -20.37 -6.53
CA LEU A 138 -10.53 -18.94 -6.81
C LEU A 138 -11.62 -18.13 -6.09
N ILE A 139 -12.89 -18.54 -6.19
CA ILE A 139 -14.02 -17.88 -5.54
C ILE A 139 -13.77 -17.79 -4.03
N THR A 140 -13.39 -18.93 -3.41
CA THR A 140 -13.15 -19.02 -1.97
C THR A 140 -12.03 -18.08 -1.53
N ARG A 141 -10.90 -18.06 -2.25
CA ARG A 141 -9.76 -17.20 -1.93
C ARG A 141 -10.07 -15.71 -2.10
N VAL A 142 -10.66 -15.34 -3.22
CA VAL A 142 -11.03 -13.95 -3.52
C VAL A 142 -12.00 -13.40 -2.48
N MET A 143 -13.04 -14.16 -2.15
CA MET A 143 -14.00 -13.74 -1.13
C MET A 143 -13.34 -13.59 0.23
N LYS A 144 -12.52 -14.57 0.64
CA LYS A 144 -11.82 -14.54 1.94
C LYS A 144 -10.91 -13.32 2.08
N GLU A 145 -10.10 -13.01 1.07
CA GLU A 145 -9.17 -11.87 1.10
C GLU A 145 -9.92 -10.53 1.13
N GLU A 146 -11.01 -10.38 0.37
CA GLU A 146 -11.82 -9.16 0.40
C GLU A 146 -12.54 -8.99 1.75
N GLU A 147 -13.03 -10.08 2.36
CA GLU A 147 -13.61 -10.08 3.71
C GLU A 147 -12.57 -9.69 4.77
N ASP A 148 -11.40 -10.36 4.78
CA ASP A 148 -10.32 -10.09 5.73
C ASP A 148 -9.81 -8.64 5.60
N SER A 149 -9.71 -8.15 4.36
CA SER A 149 -9.32 -6.77 4.08
C SER A 149 -10.34 -5.76 4.62
N PHE A 150 -11.63 -6.02 4.40
CA PHE A 150 -12.69 -5.12 4.85
C PHE A 150 -12.88 -5.16 6.37
N LEU A 151 -12.83 -6.34 6.98
CA LEU A 151 -12.99 -6.50 8.43
C LEU A 151 -11.92 -5.74 9.24
N ARG A 152 -10.68 -5.60 8.70
CA ARG A 152 -9.63 -4.77 9.34
C ARG A 152 -10.02 -3.30 9.53
N THR A 153 -10.87 -2.77 8.67
CA THR A 153 -11.30 -1.36 8.70
C THR A 153 -12.74 -1.17 9.15
N LEU A 154 -13.56 -2.23 9.05
CA LEU A 154 -15.00 -2.20 9.31
C LEU A 154 -15.32 -1.76 10.74
N GLU A 155 -14.69 -2.35 11.74
CA GLU A 155 -14.92 -2.03 13.15
C GLU A 155 -14.59 -0.57 13.45
N LYS A 156 -13.45 -0.10 12.95
CA LYS A 156 -13.06 1.32 13.08
C LYS A 156 -14.05 2.24 12.40
N GLY A 157 -14.47 1.91 11.17
CA GLY A 157 -15.43 2.68 10.41
C GLY A 157 -16.79 2.78 11.10
N ILE A 158 -17.31 1.66 11.63
CA ILE A 158 -18.57 1.63 12.41
C ILE A 158 -18.44 2.49 13.69
N ASN A 159 -17.34 2.36 14.43
CA ASN A 159 -17.14 3.12 15.67
C ASN A 159 -17.04 4.63 15.41
N LEU A 160 -16.37 5.04 14.32
CA LEU A 160 -16.31 6.45 13.92
C LEU A 160 -17.68 6.98 13.51
N LEU A 161 -18.42 6.23 12.67
CA LEU A 161 -19.75 6.62 12.24
C LEU A 161 -20.74 6.71 13.42
N ASN A 162 -20.65 5.80 14.39
CA ASN A 162 -21.44 5.87 15.62
C ASN A 162 -21.09 7.13 16.42
N GLY A 163 -19.81 7.48 16.55
CA GLY A 163 -19.39 8.73 17.18
C GLY A 163 -19.92 9.98 16.46
N ASP A 164 -19.82 10.00 15.13
CA ASP A 164 -20.38 11.10 14.32
C ASP A 164 -21.92 11.19 14.49
N MET A 165 -22.64 10.05 14.59
CA MET A 165 -24.10 10.04 14.86
C MET A 165 -24.44 10.49 16.29
N ASP A 166 -23.62 10.16 17.28
CA ASP A 166 -23.80 10.67 18.66
C ASP A 166 -23.61 12.18 18.72
N GLU A 167 -22.66 12.74 17.95
CA GLU A 167 -22.50 14.19 17.80
C GLU A 167 -23.71 14.84 17.12
N LEU A 168 -24.25 14.22 16.06
CA LEU A 168 -25.47 14.70 15.40
C LEU A 168 -26.63 14.76 16.39
N LYS A 169 -26.80 13.72 17.20
CA LYS A 169 -27.83 13.65 18.24
C LYS A 169 -27.66 14.74 19.29
N ALA A 170 -26.43 14.99 19.73
CA ALA A 170 -26.13 16.03 20.72
C ALA A 170 -26.43 17.45 20.20
N HIS A 171 -26.36 17.66 18.89
CA HIS A 171 -26.63 18.94 18.22
C HIS A 171 -27.99 19.02 17.53
N GLU A 172 -28.88 18.04 17.76
CA GLU A 172 -30.22 17.94 17.15
C GLU A 172 -30.22 18.01 15.62
N LYS A 173 -29.14 17.50 15.00
CA LYS A 173 -28.98 17.40 13.53
C LYS A 173 -29.44 16.03 13.05
N THR A 174 -29.97 15.99 11.82
CA THR A 174 -30.50 14.77 11.18
C THR A 174 -29.72 14.34 9.95
N GLU A 175 -28.70 15.09 9.56
CA GLU A 175 -27.92 14.85 8.35
C GLU A 175 -26.41 14.77 8.68
N LEU A 176 -25.76 13.70 8.25
CA LEU A 176 -24.31 13.51 8.34
C LEU A 176 -23.62 14.35 7.26
N ASP A 177 -22.62 15.13 7.68
CA ASP A 177 -21.81 15.98 6.79
C ASP A 177 -21.09 15.14 5.71
N GLY A 178 -21.11 15.61 4.47
CA GLY A 178 -20.45 14.97 3.33
C GLY A 178 -18.94 14.81 3.51
N VAL A 179 -18.26 15.70 4.26
CA VAL A 179 -16.83 15.57 4.60
C VAL A 179 -16.60 14.37 5.51
N CYS A 180 -17.48 14.10 6.47
CA CYS A 180 -17.41 12.92 7.33
C CYS A 180 -17.63 11.64 6.52
N ALA A 181 -18.63 11.63 5.64
CA ALA A 181 -18.87 10.49 4.72
C ALA A 181 -17.69 10.26 3.78
N PHE A 182 -17.07 11.32 3.25
CA PHE A 182 -15.89 11.24 2.40
C PHE A 182 -14.67 10.68 3.16
N ARG A 183 -14.43 11.09 4.39
CA ARG A 183 -13.37 10.54 5.27
C ARG A 183 -13.54 9.04 5.48
N LEU A 184 -14.76 8.57 5.72
CA LEU A 184 -15.06 7.14 5.85
C LEU A 184 -14.77 6.38 4.56
N PHE A 185 -15.09 6.97 3.41
CA PHE A 185 -14.83 6.37 2.09
C PHE A 185 -13.33 6.33 1.77
N ASP A 186 -12.65 7.46 1.84
CA ASP A 186 -11.27 7.63 1.38
C ASP A 186 -10.26 6.90 2.30
N THR A 187 -10.44 7.02 3.63
CA THR A 187 -9.48 6.50 4.60
C THR A 187 -9.77 5.06 5.03
N TYR A 188 -11.06 4.71 5.17
CA TYR A 188 -11.48 3.41 5.73
C TYR A 188 -12.10 2.47 4.71
N GLY A 189 -12.22 2.91 3.45
CA GLY A 189 -12.82 2.11 2.38
C GLY A 189 -14.29 1.78 2.63
N PHE A 190 -15.00 2.63 3.37
CA PHE A 190 -16.42 2.53 3.63
C PHE A 190 -17.20 3.09 2.43
N PRO A 191 -17.89 2.29 1.63
CA PRO A 191 -18.66 2.79 0.50
C PRO A 191 -19.75 3.76 0.98
N LEU A 192 -20.03 4.80 0.18
CA LEU A 192 -21.04 5.81 0.53
C LEU A 192 -22.40 5.19 0.83
N ASP A 193 -22.87 4.27 -0.01
CA ASP A 193 -24.14 3.56 0.16
C ASP A 193 -24.22 2.74 1.46
N LEU A 194 -23.08 2.28 1.98
CA LEU A 194 -23.02 1.62 3.29
C LEU A 194 -23.15 2.62 4.42
N THR A 195 -22.52 3.79 4.30
CA THR A 195 -22.69 4.89 5.25
C THR A 195 -24.14 5.37 5.26
N GLU A 196 -24.75 5.57 4.09
CA GLU A 196 -26.17 5.92 3.94
C GLU A 196 -27.10 4.88 4.56
N LEU A 197 -26.83 3.60 4.34
CA LEU A 197 -27.62 2.52 4.90
C LEU A 197 -27.61 2.55 6.42
N ILE A 198 -26.42 2.69 7.05
CA ILE A 198 -26.28 2.73 8.50
C ILE A 198 -26.93 3.99 9.07
N CYS A 199 -26.73 5.14 8.43
CA CYS A 199 -27.37 6.40 8.81
C CYS A 199 -28.90 6.27 8.78
N ARG A 200 -29.46 5.74 7.69
CA ARG A 200 -30.91 5.54 7.55
C ARG A 200 -31.48 4.58 8.59
N GLU A 201 -30.79 3.46 8.90
CA GLU A 201 -31.18 2.51 9.95
C GLU A 201 -31.25 3.18 11.33
N ASN A 202 -30.53 4.28 11.54
CA ASN A 202 -30.50 5.05 12.77
C ASN A 202 -31.29 6.39 12.68
N GLY A 203 -32.05 6.60 11.59
CA GLY A 203 -32.91 7.78 11.41
C GLY A 203 -32.19 9.04 10.92
N TYR A 204 -31.01 8.90 10.33
CA TYR A 204 -30.22 9.99 9.76
C TYR A 204 -30.15 9.92 8.23
N THR A 205 -29.87 11.06 7.61
CA THR A 205 -29.52 11.18 6.17
C THR A 205 -28.05 11.51 6.01
N VAL A 206 -27.54 11.49 4.78
CA VAL A 206 -26.15 11.84 4.43
C VAL A 206 -26.14 12.95 3.40
N ASP A 207 -25.30 13.95 3.55
CA ASP A 207 -25.06 15.00 2.56
C ASP A 207 -24.24 14.45 1.38
N GLU A 208 -24.94 13.86 0.40
CA GLU A 208 -24.34 13.33 -0.82
C GLU A 208 -23.68 14.42 -1.67
N LYS A 209 -24.21 15.67 -1.61
CA LYS A 209 -23.65 16.78 -2.38
C LYS A 209 -22.28 17.18 -1.84
N GLY A 210 -22.14 17.35 -0.53
CA GLY A 210 -20.85 17.62 0.11
C GLY A 210 -19.84 16.50 -0.10
N PHE A 211 -20.29 15.24 -0.06
CA PHE A 211 -19.42 14.10 -0.42
C PHE A 211 -18.88 14.20 -1.86
N ASN A 212 -19.75 14.48 -2.84
CA ASN A 212 -19.35 14.62 -4.23
C ASN A 212 -18.44 15.82 -4.47
N GLU A 213 -18.63 16.93 -3.74
CA GLU A 213 -17.74 18.09 -3.77
C GLU A 213 -16.32 17.73 -3.31
N GLU A 214 -16.17 16.96 -2.23
CA GLU A 214 -14.86 16.48 -1.77
C GLU A 214 -14.21 15.51 -2.76
N MET A 215 -15.00 14.62 -3.37
CA MET A 215 -14.54 13.75 -4.47
C MET A 215 -14.00 14.55 -5.66
N GLU A 216 -14.70 15.61 -6.07
CA GLU A 216 -14.24 16.47 -7.17
C GLU A 216 -13.01 17.29 -6.79
N LYS A 217 -12.90 17.76 -5.54
CA LYS A 217 -11.68 18.42 -5.03
C LYS A 217 -10.47 17.49 -5.08
N GLN A 218 -10.64 16.21 -4.73
CA GLN A 218 -9.57 15.21 -4.84
C GLN A 218 -9.15 15.00 -6.30
N LYS A 219 -10.11 14.83 -7.22
CA LYS A 219 -9.86 14.70 -8.66
C LYS A 219 -9.24 15.96 -9.27
N ALA A 220 -9.69 17.15 -8.85
CA ALA A 220 -9.17 18.43 -9.33
C ALA A 220 -7.72 18.67 -8.88
N ARG A 221 -7.32 18.26 -7.65
CA ARG A 221 -5.92 18.30 -7.22
C ARG A 221 -5.02 17.45 -8.11
N ALA A 222 -5.50 16.29 -8.56
CA ALA A 222 -4.77 15.44 -9.50
C ALA A 222 -4.69 16.07 -10.90
N ARG A 223 -5.74 16.77 -11.39
CA ARG A 223 -5.78 17.42 -12.72
C ARG A 223 -4.98 18.71 -12.78
N ASN A 224 -5.01 19.57 -11.75
CA ASN A 224 -4.34 20.89 -11.75
C ASN A 224 -2.81 20.81 -11.77
N ALA A 225 -2.22 19.63 -11.56
CA ALA A 225 -0.79 19.42 -11.76
C ALA A 225 -0.37 19.42 -13.25
N ALA A 226 -1.30 19.33 -14.20
CA ALA A 226 -1.07 19.07 -15.63
C ALA A 226 -1.58 20.14 -16.60
N ALA A 227 -1.81 21.39 -16.18
CA ALA A 227 -2.26 22.44 -17.09
C ALA A 227 -1.18 22.76 -18.13
N VAL A 228 -1.49 22.51 -19.43
CA VAL A 228 -0.66 22.79 -20.61
C VAL A 228 -1.43 23.73 -21.52
N GLU A 229 -0.81 24.81 -21.95
CA GLU A 229 -1.35 25.71 -22.97
C GLU A 229 -0.72 25.38 -24.33
N ASN A 230 -1.52 24.88 -25.26
CA ASN A 230 -1.11 24.57 -26.62
C ASN A 230 -1.36 25.78 -27.51
N GLY A 231 -0.35 26.19 -28.27
CA GLY A 231 -0.51 27.12 -29.38
C GLY A 231 -1.19 26.45 -30.60
N ASP A 232 -1.55 27.26 -31.59
CA ASP A 232 -2.09 26.78 -32.86
C ASP A 232 -0.99 26.08 -33.69
N TRP A 233 -1.41 25.12 -34.55
CA TRP A 233 -0.50 24.47 -35.47
C TRP A 233 -0.11 25.40 -36.64
N GLU A 234 1.17 25.57 -36.83
CA GLU A 234 1.73 26.17 -38.05
C GLU A 234 2.00 25.05 -39.07
N VAL A 235 1.22 25.02 -40.14
CA VAL A 235 1.30 24.00 -41.20
C VAL A 235 2.25 24.46 -42.30
N LEU A 236 3.31 23.66 -42.52
CA LEU A 236 4.30 23.91 -43.58
C LEU A 236 3.92 23.14 -44.85
N LYS A 237 3.42 21.91 -44.69
CA LYS A 237 3.02 21.04 -45.79
C LYS A 237 1.84 20.16 -45.34
N GLU A 238 0.85 20.03 -46.19
CA GLU A 238 -0.23 19.07 -45.98
C GLU A 238 0.27 17.65 -46.25
N GLY A 239 -0.18 16.69 -45.45
CA GLY A 239 0.17 15.27 -45.59
C GLY A 239 -0.09 14.46 -44.34
N ASP A 240 -0.08 13.16 -44.54
CA ASP A 240 -0.21 12.17 -43.46
C ASP A 240 1.17 11.74 -42.97
N GLN A 241 1.24 11.35 -41.69
CA GLN A 241 2.44 10.79 -41.10
C GLN A 241 2.50 9.29 -41.33
N ASN A 242 3.65 8.81 -41.78
CA ASN A 242 3.97 7.39 -41.88
C ASN A 242 4.94 6.96 -40.79
N PHE A 243 4.56 5.94 -39.99
CA PHE A 243 5.44 5.37 -38.97
C PHE A 243 6.27 4.22 -39.56
N VAL A 244 7.59 4.40 -39.58
CA VAL A 244 8.56 3.42 -40.11
C VAL A 244 9.41 2.75 -39.04
N GLY A 245 9.13 3.04 -37.74
CA GLY A 245 9.98 2.67 -36.62
C GLY A 245 10.00 1.18 -36.21
N TYR A 246 9.15 0.33 -36.81
CA TYR A 246 9.28 -1.12 -36.64
C TYR A 246 10.47 -1.71 -37.41
N ASP A 247 10.85 -1.04 -38.51
CA ASP A 247 11.88 -1.54 -39.43
C ASP A 247 13.15 -0.71 -39.42
N TYR A 248 13.03 0.60 -39.10
CA TYR A 248 14.11 1.58 -39.19
C TYR A 248 14.30 2.34 -37.87
N THR A 249 15.56 2.62 -37.53
CA THR A 249 15.96 3.53 -36.44
C THR A 249 16.41 4.88 -36.95
N GLU A 250 16.67 4.99 -38.27
CA GLU A 250 17.04 6.22 -38.97
C GLU A 250 16.22 6.31 -40.26
N TYR A 251 15.68 7.49 -40.55
CA TYR A 251 14.90 7.70 -41.78
C TYR A 251 14.86 9.17 -42.19
N GLU A 252 14.86 9.42 -43.50
CA GLU A 252 14.70 10.78 -44.06
C GLU A 252 13.28 11.30 -43.78
N CYS A 253 13.18 12.58 -43.38
CA CYS A 253 11.90 13.17 -43.04
C CYS A 253 11.87 14.68 -43.25
N HIS A 254 10.62 15.20 -43.32
CA HIS A 254 10.33 16.64 -43.37
C HIS A 254 9.33 16.98 -42.26
N ILE A 255 9.39 18.23 -41.77
CA ILE A 255 8.41 18.72 -40.81
C ILE A 255 7.15 19.13 -41.59
N LEU A 256 6.00 18.46 -41.29
CA LEU A 256 4.71 18.80 -41.83
C LEU A 256 4.11 20.03 -41.14
N ARG A 257 4.20 20.08 -39.84
CA ARG A 257 3.67 21.15 -38.99
C ARG A 257 4.33 21.17 -37.63
N TYR A 258 4.24 22.32 -36.97
CA TYR A 258 4.73 22.49 -35.60
C TYR A 258 3.83 23.43 -34.80
N ARG A 259 3.91 23.36 -33.46
CA ARG A 259 3.27 24.32 -32.57
C ARG A 259 4.14 24.60 -31.35
N LYS A 260 3.96 25.78 -30.76
CA LYS A 260 4.57 26.14 -29.49
C LYS A 260 3.67 25.70 -28.35
N VAL A 261 4.26 25.06 -27.33
CA VAL A 261 3.57 24.62 -26.13
C VAL A 261 4.19 25.28 -24.91
N THR A 262 3.33 25.77 -24.00
CA THR A 262 3.78 26.39 -22.76
C THR A 262 3.22 25.60 -21.58
N GLN A 263 4.12 25.09 -20.72
CA GLN A 263 3.75 24.39 -19.51
C GLN A 263 4.39 25.08 -18.31
N LYS A 264 3.59 25.74 -17.48
CA LYS A 264 4.05 26.56 -16.35
C LYS A 264 4.97 27.69 -16.84
N LYS A 265 6.30 27.58 -16.58
CA LYS A 265 7.32 28.58 -17.00
C LYS A 265 8.21 28.10 -18.16
N ASN A 266 8.00 26.88 -18.64
CA ASN A 266 8.82 26.29 -19.70
C ASN A 266 8.03 26.28 -21.01
N SER A 267 8.70 26.65 -22.10
CA SER A 267 8.17 26.53 -23.46
C SER A 267 8.99 25.50 -24.22
N PHE A 268 8.33 24.76 -25.08
CA PHE A 268 8.92 23.78 -26.00
C PHE A 268 8.08 23.76 -27.28
N TYR A 269 8.54 23.03 -28.28
CA TYR A 269 7.83 22.89 -29.54
C TYR A 269 7.46 21.43 -29.79
N GLU A 270 6.34 21.24 -30.43
CA GLU A 270 5.83 19.96 -30.89
C GLU A 270 5.90 19.95 -32.44
N LEU A 271 6.49 18.86 -32.98
CA LEU A 271 6.66 18.69 -34.42
C LEU A 271 5.92 17.43 -34.88
N VAL A 272 5.32 17.49 -36.07
CA VAL A 272 4.80 16.32 -36.79
C VAL A 272 5.64 16.15 -38.07
N LEU A 273 6.21 14.95 -38.24
CA LEU A 273 7.03 14.59 -39.41
C LEU A 273 6.19 13.79 -40.42
N ASP A 274 6.54 13.86 -41.71
CA ASP A 274 5.92 13.04 -42.78
C ASP A 274 6.26 11.55 -42.64
N ASN A 275 7.54 11.24 -42.38
CA ASN A 275 7.99 9.90 -42.01
C ASN A 275 8.67 9.95 -40.64
N THR A 276 8.42 8.97 -39.78
CA THR A 276 9.05 8.94 -38.47
C THR A 276 9.44 7.55 -38.03
N PRO A 277 10.71 7.35 -37.64
CA PRO A 277 11.13 6.15 -36.93
C PRO A 277 10.84 6.21 -35.43
N PHE A 278 10.43 7.38 -34.88
CA PHE A 278 10.19 7.59 -33.45
C PHE A 278 8.86 7.00 -33.01
N TYR A 279 8.90 6.06 -32.07
CA TYR A 279 7.72 5.53 -31.41
C TYR A 279 7.11 6.57 -30.46
N GLY A 280 5.83 6.88 -30.65
CA GLY A 280 5.09 7.73 -29.72
C GLY A 280 4.57 6.96 -28.53
N GLU A 281 4.66 7.53 -27.32
CA GLU A 281 4.22 6.93 -26.06
C GLU A 281 2.82 6.31 -26.19
N MET A 282 2.73 4.98 -26.00
CA MET A 282 1.49 4.23 -26.08
C MET A 282 1.65 2.85 -25.40
N GLY A 283 0.55 2.28 -24.87
CA GLY A 283 0.54 0.93 -24.31
C GLY A 283 1.48 0.72 -23.12
N GLY A 284 1.83 1.79 -22.41
CA GLY A 284 2.77 1.77 -21.29
C GLY A 284 4.25 1.89 -21.68
N GLN A 285 4.59 1.78 -22.97
CA GLN A 285 5.96 2.06 -23.45
C GLN A 285 6.15 3.56 -23.64
N VAL A 286 7.24 4.11 -23.07
CA VAL A 286 7.63 5.52 -23.24
C VAL A 286 7.96 5.84 -24.69
N GLY A 287 7.82 7.13 -25.05
CA GLY A 287 8.22 7.63 -26.36
C GLY A 287 9.72 7.62 -26.57
N ASP A 288 10.11 7.48 -27.83
CA ASP A 288 11.51 7.51 -28.19
C ASP A 288 12.10 8.93 -28.08
N LYS A 289 13.40 8.94 -27.87
CA LYS A 289 14.27 10.10 -27.92
C LYS A 289 15.28 9.96 -29.04
N GLY A 290 15.93 11.06 -29.40
CA GLY A 290 16.97 11.04 -30.41
C GLY A 290 17.25 12.40 -30.99
N VAL A 291 17.55 12.46 -32.28
CA VAL A 291 17.92 13.71 -32.96
C VAL A 291 17.29 13.81 -34.36
N LEU A 292 17.07 15.03 -34.79
CA LEU A 292 16.84 15.40 -36.20
C LEU A 292 18.13 16.08 -36.71
N VAL A 293 18.76 15.50 -37.72
CA VAL A 293 20.04 15.99 -38.29
C VAL A 293 19.78 16.57 -39.68
N SER A 294 20.15 17.80 -39.89
CA SER A 294 20.21 18.42 -41.21
C SER A 294 21.67 18.73 -41.58
N GLU A 295 21.92 19.25 -42.79
CA GLU A 295 23.28 19.68 -43.20
C GLU A 295 23.87 20.76 -42.28
N SER A 296 23.04 21.59 -41.64
CA SER A 296 23.48 22.76 -40.88
C SER A 296 23.39 22.62 -39.37
N GLU A 297 22.55 21.70 -38.84
CA GLU A 297 22.28 21.62 -37.41
C GLU A 297 21.72 20.26 -36.96
N THR A 298 21.78 20.04 -35.65
CA THR A 298 21.20 18.84 -34.99
C THR A 298 20.24 19.31 -33.91
N ILE A 299 18.99 18.86 -33.98
CA ILE A 299 17.92 19.19 -33.05
C ILE A 299 17.63 17.97 -32.17
N GLN A 300 17.62 18.16 -30.84
CA GLN A 300 17.32 17.11 -29.89
C GLN A 300 15.80 16.86 -29.79
N VAL A 301 15.37 15.64 -30.07
CA VAL A 301 14.03 15.15 -29.75
C VAL A 301 14.11 14.57 -28.32
N ILE A 302 13.51 15.29 -27.38
CA ILE A 302 13.60 14.97 -25.95
C ILE A 302 12.53 13.98 -25.49
N ASP A 303 11.45 13.83 -26.26
CA ASP A 303 10.36 12.91 -26.02
C ASP A 303 9.50 12.78 -27.29
N THR A 304 8.74 11.67 -27.41
CA THR A 304 7.77 11.48 -28.50
C THR A 304 6.46 10.99 -27.91
N LYS A 305 5.40 11.78 -28.07
CA LYS A 305 4.05 11.46 -27.60
C LYS A 305 3.15 10.99 -28.73
N ARG A 306 2.04 10.38 -28.39
CA ARG A 306 1.01 10.02 -29.35
C ARG A 306 -0.25 10.86 -29.15
N GLU A 307 -0.68 11.57 -30.18
CA GLU A 307 -1.90 12.34 -30.22
C GLU A 307 -2.63 12.08 -31.55
N ASN A 308 -3.91 11.72 -31.50
CA ASN A 308 -4.74 11.43 -32.69
C ASN A 308 -4.08 10.46 -33.68
N ASN A 309 -3.51 9.37 -33.19
CA ASN A 309 -2.77 8.38 -33.99
C ASN A 309 -1.48 8.88 -34.66
N GLN A 310 -0.97 10.04 -34.29
CA GLN A 310 0.28 10.58 -34.80
C GLN A 310 1.33 10.65 -33.71
N SER A 311 2.58 10.43 -34.08
CA SER A 311 3.75 10.65 -33.21
C SER A 311 4.08 12.15 -33.20
N ILE A 312 4.06 12.75 -32.03
CA ILE A 312 4.37 14.16 -31.79
C ILE A 312 5.75 14.25 -31.14
N HIS A 313 6.70 14.84 -31.86
CA HIS A 313 8.09 14.96 -31.44
C HIS A 313 8.28 16.24 -30.64
N ILE A 314 8.79 16.13 -29.42
CA ILE A 314 9.00 17.26 -28.51
C ILE A 314 10.44 17.72 -28.61
N VAL A 315 10.64 19.02 -28.97
CA VAL A 315 11.95 19.66 -29.05
C VAL A 315 11.97 20.93 -28.21
N LYS A 316 13.13 21.30 -27.67
CA LYS A 316 13.26 22.54 -26.90
C LYS A 316 13.25 23.78 -27.76
N GLU A 317 13.85 23.70 -28.95
CA GLU A 317 14.02 24.78 -29.89
C GLU A 317 13.67 24.31 -31.30
N LEU A 318 13.09 25.17 -32.12
CA LEU A 318 12.85 24.91 -33.54
C LEU A 318 14.17 24.92 -34.32
N PRO A 319 14.28 24.15 -35.42
CA PRO A 319 15.33 24.32 -36.40
C PRO A 319 15.33 25.76 -36.92
N LYS A 320 16.50 26.26 -37.33
CA LYS A 320 16.63 27.55 -38.00
C LYS A 320 15.91 27.55 -39.34
N ASP A 321 15.98 26.45 -40.04
CA ASP A 321 15.20 26.20 -41.26
C ASP A 321 14.28 24.99 -41.04
N VAL A 322 13.01 25.29 -40.78
CA VAL A 322 11.96 24.27 -40.54
C VAL A 322 11.54 23.55 -41.84
N THR A 323 11.99 24.01 -42.99
CA THR A 323 11.69 23.44 -44.32
C THR A 323 12.81 22.53 -44.85
N ALA A 324 13.91 22.40 -44.12
CA ALA A 324 15.04 21.56 -44.49
C ALA A 324 14.70 20.08 -44.51
N ASP A 325 15.52 19.32 -45.22
CA ASP A 325 15.51 17.86 -45.14
C ASP A 325 16.23 17.42 -43.87
N PHE A 326 15.63 16.49 -43.11
CA PHE A 326 16.20 15.96 -41.88
C PHE A 326 16.37 14.43 -41.97
N MET A 327 17.45 13.96 -41.38
CA MET A 327 17.58 12.56 -40.99
C MET A 327 17.10 12.42 -39.55
N ALA A 328 15.99 11.74 -39.34
CA ALA A 328 15.46 11.40 -38.03
C ALA A 328 16.19 10.15 -37.48
N CYS A 329 16.97 10.32 -36.41
CA CYS A 329 17.78 9.27 -35.80
C CYS A 329 17.33 9.01 -34.36
N VAL A 330 16.85 7.81 -34.08
CA VAL A 330 16.42 7.38 -32.74
C VAL A 330 17.64 7.05 -31.88
N ASP A 331 17.56 7.33 -30.58
CA ASP A 331 18.53 6.81 -29.60
C ASP A 331 18.39 5.29 -29.51
N VAL A 332 19.29 4.58 -30.21
CA VAL A 332 19.26 3.12 -30.38
C VAL A 332 19.43 2.42 -29.03
N GLU A 333 20.33 2.89 -28.15
CA GLU A 333 20.54 2.27 -26.84
C GLU A 333 19.26 2.34 -25.99
N SER A 334 18.60 3.49 -25.96
CA SER A 334 17.33 3.66 -25.24
C SER A 334 16.19 2.83 -25.84
N ARG A 335 16.13 2.75 -27.17
CA ARG A 335 15.15 1.94 -27.91
C ARG A 335 15.32 0.44 -27.62
N GLU A 336 16.55 -0.07 -27.70
CA GLU A 336 16.85 -1.48 -27.46
C GLU A 336 16.53 -1.89 -26.02
N GLY A 337 16.85 -1.03 -25.04
CA GLY A 337 16.47 -1.25 -23.63
C GLY A 337 14.96 -1.31 -23.44
N SER A 338 14.23 -0.32 -24.02
CA SER A 338 12.76 -0.31 -23.96
C SER A 338 12.15 -1.52 -24.67
N ALA A 339 12.69 -1.94 -25.82
CA ALA A 339 12.25 -3.12 -26.54
C ALA A 339 12.47 -4.43 -25.76
N ALA A 340 13.61 -4.55 -25.07
CA ALA A 340 13.92 -5.67 -24.19
C ALA A 340 12.94 -5.74 -23.01
N ASN A 341 12.71 -4.61 -22.32
CA ASN A 341 11.77 -4.51 -21.21
C ASN A 341 10.33 -4.76 -21.66
N HIS A 342 9.92 -4.28 -22.84
CA HIS A 342 8.58 -4.53 -23.36
C HIS A 342 8.37 -6.02 -23.69
N THR A 343 9.34 -6.63 -24.33
CA THR A 343 9.29 -8.07 -24.61
C THR A 343 9.26 -8.87 -23.31
N ALA A 344 10.07 -8.50 -22.32
CA ALA A 344 10.04 -9.12 -21.01
C ALA A 344 8.69 -8.97 -20.30
N THR A 345 7.96 -7.86 -20.55
CA THR A 345 6.60 -7.64 -20.00
C THR A 345 5.61 -8.67 -20.53
N HIS A 346 5.66 -9.02 -21.83
CA HIS A 346 4.84 -10.08 -22.41
C HIS A 346 5.20 -11.46 -21.84
N LEU A 347 6.49 -11.76 -21.69
CA LEU A 347 6.92 -13.02 -21.07
C LEU A 347 6.49 -13.09 -19.60
N LEU A 348 6.49 -11.96 -18.90
CA LEU A 348 6.04 -11.86 -17.50
C LEU A 348 4.53 -12.09 -17.38
N ASP A 349 3.70 -11.51 -18.26
CA ASP A 349 2.24 -11.74 -18.26
C ASP A 349 1.95 -13.24 -18.47
N TYR A 350 2.60 -13.86 -19.46
CA TYR A 350 2.48 -15.29 -19.70
C TYR A 350 2.89 -16.10 -18.46
N ALA A 351 4.05 -15.81 -17.87
CA ALA A 351 4.58 -16.55 -16.71
C ALA A 351 3.68 -16.40 -15.47
N LEU A 352 3.13 -15.20 -15.24
CA LEU A 352 2.20 -14.96 -14.15
C LEU A 352 0.91 -15.78 -14.30
N LYS A 353 0.35 -15.87 -15.51
CA LYS A 353 -0.81 -16.73 -15.79
C LYS A 353 -0.53 -18.21 -15.55
N GLN A 354 0.66 -18.69 -15.95
CA GLN A 354 1.05 -20.07 -15.72
C GLN A 354 1.24 -20.42 -14.24
N VAL A 355 1.72 -19.49 -13.44
CA VAL A 355 2.05 -19.74 -12.02
C VAL A 355 0.88 -19.41 -11.10
N LEU A 356 0.15 -18.31 -11.36
CA LEU A 356 -0.92 -17.81 -10.49
C LEU A 356 -2.33 -18.16 -11.00
N GLY A 357 -2.47 -18.44 -12.29
CA GLY A 357 -3.73 -18.83 -12.93
C GLY A 357 -4.27 -17.79 -13.92
N GLU A 358 -5.26 -18.21 -14.72
CA GLU A 358 -5.85 -17.47 -15.85
C GLU A 358 -6.58 -16.17 -15.43
N HIS A 359 -6.85 -15.96 -14.14
CA HIS A 359 -7.45 -14.72 -13.63
C HIS A 359 -6.50 -13.53 -13.65
N VAL A 360 -5.22 -13.75 -13.93
CA VAL A 360 -4.24 -12.68 -14.08
C VAL A 360 -4.52 -11.93 -15.37
N GLU A 361 -4.83 -10.65 -15.23
CA GLU A 361 -5.04 -9.71 -16.33
C GLU A 361 -4.22 -8.44 -16.12
N GLN A 362 -3.62 -7.93 -17.17
CA GLN A 362 -2.95 -6.63 -17.11
C GLN A 362 -3.93 -5.51 -16.76
N LYS A 363 -3.59 -4.70 -15.76
CA LYS A 363 -4.34 -3.50 -15.35
C LYS A 363 -3.59 -2.21 -15.64
N GLY A 364 -2.29 -2.30 -15.92
CA GLY A 364 -1.43 -1.22 -16.33
C GLY A 364 0.00 -1.71 -16.56
N SER A 365 0.77 -0.97 -17.34
CA SER A 365 2.19 -1.22 -17.54
C SER A 365 2.94 0.11 -17.69
N TYR A 366 4.23 0.06 -17.45
CA TYR A 366 5.19 1.13 -17.75
C TYR A 366 6.49 0.48 -18.14
N VAL A 367 7.03 0.91 -19.28
CA VAL A 367 8.24 0.34 -19.87
C VAL A 367 9.13 1.47 -20.37
N ASP A 368 10.32 1.55 -19.83
CA ASP A 368 11.40 2.40 -20.36
C ASP A 368 12.68 1.58 -20.59
N LYS A 369 13.80 2.26 -20.87
CA LYS A 369 15.07 1.59 -21.15
C LYS A 369 15.69 0.88 -19.95
N ASP A 370 15.36 1.32 -18.74
CA ASP A 370 16.03 0.88 -17.50
C ASP A 370 15.16 -0.10 -16.69
N THR A 371 13.80 0.04 -16.77
CA THR A 371 12.88 -0.70 -15.92
C THR A 371 11.59 -1.06 -16.63
N LEU A 372 10.94 -2.09 -16.15
CA LEU A 372 9.54 -2.37 -16.46
C LEU A 372 8.69 -2.46 -15.17
N ARG A 373 7.44 -2.04 -15.29
CA ARG A 373 6.44 -2.15 -14.25
C ARG A 373 5.19 -2.80 -14.83
N PHE A 374 4.67 -3.80 -14.14
CA PHE A 374 3.49 -4.53 -14.55
C PHE A 374 2.47 -4.58 -13.41
N ASP A 375 1.30 -3.97 -13.64
CA ASP A 375 0.17 -3.98 -12.72
C ASP A 375 -0.85 -5.02 -13.20
N PHE A 376 -1.23 -5.95 -12.34
CA PHE A 376 -2.10 -7.07 -12.71
C PHE A 376 -3.13 -7.39 -11.63
N SER A 377 -4.23 -8.04 -12.06
CA SER A 377 -5.26 -8.51 -11.14
C SER A 377 -4.76 -9.74 -10.38
N HIS A 378 -4.69 -9.62 -9.06
CA HIS A 378 -4.45 -10.76 -8.16
C HIS A 378 -4.92 -10.39 -6.75
N PHE A 379 -5.54 -11.34 -6.08
CA PHE A 379 -6.28 -11.11 -4.83
C PHE A 379 -5.42 -11.16 -3.57
N GLN A 380 -4.21 -11.71 -3.62
CA GLN A 380 -3.30 -11.85 -2.48
C GLN A 380 -1.88 -11.38 -2.80
N LYS A 381 -1.02 -11.30 -1.77
CA LYS A 381 0.41 -11.10 -1.97
C LYS A 381 1.00 -12.31 -2.69
N VAL A 382 1.78 -12.07 -3.74
CA VAL A 382 2.54 -13.13 -4.41
C VAL A 382 3.68 -13.57 -3.49
N THR A 383 3.80 -14.86 -3.25
CA THR A 383 4.83 -15.41 -2.37
C THR A 383 6.20 -15.38 -3.02
N ASP A 384 7.26 -15.38 -2.20
CA ASP A 384 8.65 -15.42 -2.72
C ASP A 384 8.92 -16.68 -3.56
N GLU A 385 8.22 -17.79 -3.26
CA GLU A 385 8.31 -19.01 -4.05
C GLU A 385 7.65 -18.86 -5.43
N GLU A 386 6.45 -18.27 -5.48
CA GLU A 386 5.75 -17.98 -6.72
C GLU A 386 6.53 -16.98 -7.58
N LEU A 387 7.06 -15.90 -6.97
CA LEU A 387 7.91 -14.93 -7.67
C LEU A 387 9.16 -15.60 -8.28
N ARG A 388 9.79 -16.52 -7.56
CA ARG A 388 10.93 -17.28 -8.10
C ARG A 388 10.53 -18.18 -9.27
N LYS A 389 9.36 -18.83 -9.22
CA LYS A 389 8.86 -19.64 -10.33
C LYS A 389 8.58 -18.78 -11.57
N VAL A 390 7.95 -17.62 -11.39
CA VAL A 390 7.70 -16.63 -12.46
C VAL A 390 9.03 -16.18 -13.08
N GLU A 391 9.96 -15.71 -12.27
CA GLU A 391 11.29 -15.24 -12.71
C GLU A 391 12.06 -16.35 -13.46
N HIS A 392 11.97 -17.57 -12.95
CA HIS A 392 12.64 -18.72 -13.58
C HIS A 392 12.05 -19.03 -14.96
N LEU A 393 10.72 -19.03 -15.07
CA LEU A 393 10.02 -19.29 -16.34
C LEU A 393 10.32 -18.20 -17.38
N VAL A 394 10.31 -16.91 -16.99
CA VAL A 394 10.70 -15.81 -17.87
C VAL A 394 12.14 -16.01 -18.39
N ASN A 395 13.08 -16.32 -17.49
CA ASN A 395 14.47 -16.54 -17.88
C ASN A 395 14.67 -17.82 -18.70
N GLU A 396 13.82 -18.84 -18.57
CA GLU A 396 13.81 -20.01 -19.47
C GLU A 396 13.42 -19.60 -20.89
N MET A 397 12.36 -18.82 -21.05
CA MET A 397 11.92 -18.29 -22.35
C MET A 397 12.97 -17.35 -22.97
N ILE A 398 13.70 -16.59 -22.16
CA ILE A 398 14.84 -15.78 -22.62
C ILE A 398 15.95 -16.67 -23.18
N ARG A 399 16.32 -17.72 -22.46
CA ARG A 399 17.37 -18.68 -22.90
C ARG A 399 16.96 -19.52 -24.10
N ALA A 400 15.64 -19.71 -24.31
CA ALA A 400 15.12 -20.39 -25.49
C ALA A 400 15.33 -19.60 -26.79
N ASP A 401 15.62 -18.31 -26.68
CA ASP A 401 15.86 -17.37 -27.79
C ASP A 401 14.81 -17.43 -28.89
N TYR A 402 13.54 -17.36 -28.49
CA TYR A 402 12.44 -17.32 -29.43
C TYR A 402 12.52 -16.07 -30.33
N PRO A 403 12.49 -16.24 -31.68
CA PRO A 403 12.46 -15.09 -32.57
C PRO A 403 11.15 -14.32 -32.47
N LEU A 404 11.20 -13.03 -32.83
CA LEU A 404 10.00 -12.23 -33.01
C LEU A 404 9.19 -12.80 -34.20
N ASP A 405 7.98 -13.30 -33.89
CA ASP A 405 6.97 -13.67 -34.87
C ASP A 405 5.88 -12.60 -34.89
N GLU A 406 5.84 -11.81 -35.97
CA GLU A 406 5.04 -10.60 -36.07
C GLU A 406 4.07 -10.68 -37.25
N HIS A 407 2.78 -10.46 -36.97
CA HIS A 407 1.72 -10.36 -37.97
C HIS A 407 1.11 -8.97 -37.94
N ARG A 408 1.36 -8.16 -38.95
CA ARG A 408 0.85 -6.79 -39.10
C ARG A 408 -0.48 -6.81 -39.84
N ASP A 409 -1.37 -5.85 -39.52
CA ASP A 409 -2.67 -5.66 -40.18
C ASP A 409 -3.55 -6.91 -40.24
N THR A 410 -3.48 -7.77 -39.22
CA THR A 410 -4.24 -9.01 -39.12
C THR A 410 -5.70 -8.73 -38.71
N PRO A 411 -6.69 -9.27 -39.39
CA PRO A 411 -8.09 -9.21 -38.94
C PRO A 411 -8.24 -9.77 -37.52
N ILE A 412 -9.08 -9.11 -36.68
CA ILE A 412 -9.21 -9.48 -35.25
C ILE A 412 -9.57 -10.96 -35.05
N GLU A 413 -10.46 -11.51 -35.90
CA GLU A 413 -10.88 -12.92 -35.76
C GLU A 413 -9.73 -13.89 -36.06
N GLU A 414 -8.93 -13.62 -37.08
CA GLU A 414 -7.73 -14.39 -37.40
C GLU A 414 -6.68 -14.27 -36.31
N ALA A 415 -6.52 -13.08 -35.74
CA ALA A 415 -5.59 -12.84 -34.64
C ALA A 415 -5.95 -13.63 -33.36
N LYS A 416 -7.26 -13.82 -33.09
CA LYS A 416 -7.75 -14.67 -32.00
C LYS A 416 -7.47 -16.15 -32.28
N GLU A 417 -7.62 -16.61 -33.54
CA GLU A 417 -7.31 -17.99 -33.93
C GLU A 417 -5.81 -18.31 -33.75
N LEU A 418 -4.94 -17.30 -33.86
CA LEU A 418 -3.53 -17.42 -33.52
C LEU A 418 -3.27 -17.58 -32.02
N GLY A 419 -4.31 -17.53 -31.17
CA GLY A 419 -4.20 -17.62 -29.72
C GLY A 419 -3.67 -16.34 -29.05
N ALA A 420 -3.72 -15.21 -29.75
CA ALA A 420 -3.23 -13.96 -29.23
C ALA A 420 -4.23 -13.32 -28.23
N ILE A 421 -3.74 -12.87 -27.10
CA ILE A 421 -4.51 -12.26 -26.03
C ILE A 421 -4.73 -10.78 -26.33
N ALA A 422 -5.99 -10.34 -26.23
CA ALA A 422 -6.36 -8.93 -26.27
C ALA A 422 -6.39 -8.35 -24.85
N LEU A 423 -5.84 -7.17 -24.64
CA LEU A 423 -5.92 -6.48 -23.35
C LEU A 423 -7.38 -6.08 -23.05
N PHE A 424 -7.85 -6.43 -21.87
CA PHE A 424 -9.23 -6.19 -21.46
C PHE A 424 -9.54 -4.68 -21.37
N GLY A 425 -10.57 -4.25 -22.09
CA GLY A 425 -11.07 -2.87 -22.05
C GLY A 425 -10.43 -1.92 -23.05
N GLU A 426 -9.51 -2.37 -23.89
CA GLU A 426 -9.02 -1.60 -25.03
C GLU A 426 -9.96 -1.75 -26.23
N LYS A 427 -10.10 -0.68 -27.00
CA LYS A 427 -10.86 -0.68 -28.26
C LYS A 427 -9.87 -0.87 -29.41
N TYR A 428 -9.94 -2.01 -30.04
CA TYR A 428 -9.16 -2.31 -31.23
C TYR A 428 -9.96 -1.95 -32.49
N GLY A 429 -9.26 -1.56 -33.56
CA GLY A 429 -9.86 -1.45 -34.90
C GLY A 429 -10.12 -2.83 -35.50
N ASP A 430 -10.57 -2.85 -36.75
CA ASP A 430 -10.87 -4.10 -37.48
C ASP A 430 -9.61 -4.97 -37.70
N LYS A 431 -8.44 -4.36 -37.67
CA LYS A 431 -7.14 -4.99 -37.84
C LYS A 431 -6.23 -4.68 -36.66
N VAL A 432 -5.42 -5.65 -36.26
CA VAL A 432 -4.48 -5.59 -35.15
C VAL A 432 -3.10 -6.08 -35.55
N ARG A 433 -2.08 -5.69 -34.80
CA ARG A 433 -0.74 -6.29 -34.86
C ARG A 433 -0.62 -7.35 -33.78
N VAL A 434 -0.27 -8.58 -34.16
CA VAL A 434 0.04 -9.69 -33.26
C VAL A 434 1.55 -9.80 -33.10
N VAL A 435 2.00 -9.90 -31.87
CA VAL A 435 3.40 -10.15 -31.50
C VAL A 435 3.47 -11.45 -30.73
N ARG A 436 4.30 -12.40 -31.20
CA ARG A 436 4.48 -13.71 -30.58
C ARG A 436 5.94 -13.98 -30.28
N PHE A 437 6.19 -14.56 -29.10
CA PHE A 437 7.47 -15.13 -28.70
C PHE A 437 7.23 -16.53 -28.09
N GLY A 438 7.39 -17.56 -28.91
CA GLY A 438 7.10 -18.93 -28.48
C GLY A 438 5.64 -19.08 -28.02
N PRO A 439 5.39 -19.38 -26.72
CA PRO A 439 4.03 -19.57 -26.21
C PRO A 439 3.29 -18.25 -25.88
N SER A 440 4.00 -17.12 -25.75
CA SER A 440 3.37 -15.81 -25.48
C SER A 440 2.96 -15.16 -26.79
N ALA A 441 1.65 -14.79 -26.92
CA ALA A 441 1.11 -14.11 -28.09
C ALA A 441 0.12 -13.05 -27.65
N GLU A 442 0.29 -11.80 -28.09
CA GLU A 442 -0.53 -10.66 -27.66
C GLU A 442 -0.79 -9.66 -28.79
N PHE A 443 -1.90 -8.93 -28.70
CA PHE A 443 -2.15 -7.75 -29.52
C PHE A 443 -1.31 -6.59 -29.01
N CYS A 444 -0.28 -6.20 -29.78
CA CYS A 444 0.64 -5.17 -29.31
C CYS A 444 1.18 -4.27 -30.43
N GLY A 445 1.05 -2.95 -30.23
CA GLY A 445 1.60 -1.93 -31.11
C GLY A 445 3.00 -1.44 -30.71
N GLY A 446 3.60 -1.99 -29.66
CA GLY A 446 4.90 -1.56 -29.12
C GLY A 446 6.12 -2.06 -29.89
N ILE A 447 7.28 -1.53 -29.54
CA ILE A 447 8.57 -2.00 -30.09
C ILE A 447 9.08 -3.18 -29.29
N HIS A 448 9.55 -4.21 -29.99
CA HIS A 448 10.02 -5.46 -29.38
C HIS A 448 11.43 -5.82 -29.80
N ALA A 449 12.10 -6.61 -28.96
CA ALA A 449 13.38 -7.22 -29.28
C ALA A 449 13.25 -8.19 -30.47
N LYS A 450 14.30 -8.36 -31.25
CA LYS A 450 14.30 -9.28 -32.41
C LYS A 450 14.20 -10.76 -32.01
N SER A 451 14.63 -11.09 -30.78
CA SER A 451 14.44 -12.39 -30.15
C SER A 451 14.48 -12.25 -28.63
N THR A 452 13.95 -13.23 -27.90
CA THR A 452 13.94 -13.20 -26.42
C THR A 452 15.34 -13.24 -25.83
N GLY A 453 16.34 -13.85 -26.51
CA GLY A 453 17.72 -13.83 -26.06
C GLY A 453 18.37 -12.45 -26.00
N LYS A 454 17.84 -11.47 -26.75
CA LYS A 454 18.29 -10.06 -26.69
C LYS A 454 17.88 -9.33 -25.43
N ILE A 455 16.99 -9.89 -24.63
CA ILE A 455 16.60 -9.34 -23.30
C ILE A 455 17.76 -9.46 -22.31
N GLY A 456 18.60 -10.49 -22.46
CA GLY A 456 19.69 -10.81 -21.53
C GLY A 456 19.18 -11.55 -20.29
N PHE A 457 19.21 -10.92 -19.13
CA PHE A 457 18.73 -11.49 -17.88
C PHE A 457 17.56 -10.67 -17.33
N PHE A 458 16.56 -11.35 -16.78
CA PHE A 458 15.37 -10.73 -16.15
C PHE A 458 15.41 -10.94 -14.64
N LYS A 459 15.15 -9.86 -13.87
CA LYS A 459 15.13 -9.89 -12.42
C LYS A 459 13.96 -9.11 -11.86
N ILE A 460 13.13 -9.75 -11.05
CA ILE A 460 12.09 -9.07 -10.25
C ILE A 460 12.77 -8.36 -9.08
N ILE A 461 12.49 -7.06 -8.92
CA ILE A 461 13.04 -6.20 -7.86
C ILE A 461 12.03 -6.03 -6.73
N SER A 462 10.77 -5.82 -7.06
CA SER A 462 9.74 -5.61 -6.06
C SER A 462 8.41 -6.23 -6.46
N GLU A 463 7.61 -6.58 -5.45
CA GLU A 463 6.20 -6.94 -5.56
C GLU A 463 5.42 -6.19 -4.49
N SER A 464 4.36 -5.48 -4.88
CA SER A 464 3.59 -4.64 -3.96
C SER A 464 2.11 -4.56 -4.33
N SER A 465 1.28 -4.08 -3.39
CA SER A 465 -0.12 -3.79 -3.66
C SER A 465 -0.28 -2.35 -4.13
N VAL A 466 -0.98 -2.14 -5.24
CA VAL A 466 -1.35 -0.80 -5.75
C VAL A 466 -2.75 -0.42 -5.30
N ALA A 467 -3.65 -1.38 -5.38
CA ALA A 467 -5.04 -1.24 -4.96
C ALA A 467 -5.57 -2.62 -4.53
N ALA A 468 -6.74 -2.66 -3.92
CA ALA A 468 -7.36 -3.94 -3.59
C ALA A 468 -7.59 -4.76 -4.87
N GLY A 469 -7.08 -5.98 -4.90
CA GLY A 469 -7.13 -6.88 -6.06
C GLY A 469 -6.18 -6.51 -7.20
N ILE A 470 -5.27 -5.55 -7.02
CA ILE A 470 -4.25 -5.18 -8.02
C ILE A 470 -2.87 -5.23 -7.38
N ARG A 471 -2.00 -6.06 -7.95
CA ARG A 471 -0.60 -6.22 -7.57
C ARG A 471 0.29 -5.56 -8.61
N ARG A 472 1.48 -5.17 -8.20
CA ARG A 472 2.52 -4.56 -9.04
C ARG A 472 3.78 -5.35 -8.93
N ILE A 473 4.39 -5.68 -10.06
CA ILE A 473 5.77 -6.15 -10.17
C ILE A 473 6.60 -5.07 -10.83
N GLU A 474 7.77 -4.82 -10.29
CA GLU A 474 8.83 -4.03 -10.91
C GLU A 474 10.01 -4.97 -11.20
N ALA A 475 10.56 -4.89 -12.39
CA ALA A 475 11.64 -5.75 -12.83
C ALA A 475 12.64 -5.02 -13.73
N LEU A 476 13.81 -5.60 -13.86
CA LEU A 476 14.92 -5.12 -14.67
C LEU A 476 15.30 -6.16 -15.72
N THR A 477 15.87 -5.70 -16.83
CA THR A 477 16.48 -6.57 -17.85
C THR A 477 17.88 -6.08 -18.22
N GLY A 478 18.64 -6.93 -18.91
CA GLY A 478 19.91 -6.61 -19.56
C GLY A 478 20.87 -5.83 -18.66
N LYS A 479 21.35 -4.69 -19.16
CA LYS A 479 22.36 -3.85 -18.51
C LYS A 479 21.95 -3.37 -17.11
N ALA A 480 20.69 -2.96 -16.93
CA ALA A 480 20.17 -2.51 -15.63
C ALA A 480 20.18 -3.66 -14.60
N CYS A 481 19.93 -4.89 -15.05
CA CYS A 481 20.03 -6.07 -14.22
C CYS A 481 21.48 -6.40 -13.84
N GLU A 482 22.44 -6.28 -14.78
CA GLU A 482 23.87 -6.45 -14.51
C GLU A 482 24.36 -5.45 -13.45
N GLU A 483 24.00 -4.16 -13.58
CA GLU A 483 24.35 -3.13 -12.60
C GLU A 483 23.78 -3.43 -11.21
N ALA A 484 22.52 -3.90 -11.14
CA ALA A 484 21.91 -4.28 -9.87
C ALA A 484 22.65 -5.49 -9.22
N ILE A 485 23.11 -6.46 -10.00
CA ILE A 485 23.91 -7.59 -9.53
C ILE A 485 25.27 -7.12 -9.00
N TYR A 486 25.96 -6.22 -9.73
CA TYR A 486 27.25 -5.67 -9.28
C TYR A 486 27.09 -4.88 -7.98
N ASN A 487 26.07 -4.05 -7.85
CA ASN A 487 25.77 -3.30 -6.61
C ASN A 487 25.53 -4.23 -5.41
N LEU A 488 24.81 -5.36 -5.63
CA LEU A 488 24.64 -6.40 -4.62
C LEU A 488 25.97 -7.06 -4.25
N GLN A 489 26.79 -7.40 -5.23
CA GLN A 489 28.11 -7.98 -5.02
C GLN A 489 29.02 -7.04 -4.24
N ASP A 490 29.08 -5.77 -4.61
CA ASP A 490 29.88 -4.75 -3.94
C ASP A 490 29.44 -4.57 -2.48
N THR A 491 28.12 -4.58 -2.24
CA THR A 491 27.57 -4.53 -0.88
C THR A 491 28.02 -5.74 -0.05
N ILE A 492 27.99 -6.93 -0.62
CA ILE A 492 28.44 -8.16 0.06
C ILE A 492 29.95 -8.10 0.32
N VAL A 493 30.74 -7.61 -0.65
CA VAL A 493 32.19 -7.43 -0.48
C VAL A 493 32.50 -6.44 0.63
N ALA A 494 31.81 -5.29 0.65
CA ALA A 494 31.96 -4.29 1.69
C ALA A 494 31.60 -4.86 3.08
N LEU A 495 30.46 -5.58 3.19
CA LEU A 495 30.09 -6.26 4.43
C LEU A 495 31.14 -7.29 4.87
N LYS A 496 31.65 -8.11 3.97
CA LYS A 496 32.74 -9.06 4.27
C LYS A 496 33.98 -8.35 4.79
N GLY A 497 34.30 -7.18 4.22
CA GLY A 497 35.43 -6.34 4.67
C GLY A 497 35.30 -5.91 6.13
N LEU A 498 34.10 -5.59 6.60
CA LEU A 498 33.85 -5.25 8.02
C LEU A 498 34.10 -6.43 8.96
N PHE A 499 33.99 -7.67 8.48
CA PHE A 499 34.16 -8.90 9.25
C PHE A 499 35.39 -9.72 8.80
N ASN A 500 36.52 -9.04 8.51
CA ASN A 500 37.79 -9.65 8.16
C ASN A 500 37.72 -10.64 6.98
N ASN A 501 36.91 -10.35 5.97
CA ASN A 501 36.68 -11.19 4.81
C ASN A 501 36.20 -12.62 5.14
N ALA A 502 35.33 -12.74 6.13
CA ALA A 502 34.78 -14.00 6.59
C ALA A 502 34.15 -14.79 5.44
N LYS A 503 34.46 -16.10 5.36
CA LYS A 503 33.83 -17.01 4.37
C LYS A 503 32.35 -17.25 4.68
N ASP A 504 32.04 -17.42 5.96
CA ASP A 504 30.68 -17.54 6.49
C ASP A 504 30.27 -16.20 7.13
N LEU A 505 29.76 -15.28 6.31
CA LEU A 505 29.36 -13.95 6.76
C LEU A 505 28.17 -14.01 7.72
N GLU A 506 27.19 -14.87 7.42
CA GLU A 506 25.97 -15.02 8.21
C GLU A 506 26.29 -15.52 9.62
N GLY A 507 27.11 -16.57 9.72
CA GLY A 507 27.54 -17.13 11.01
C GLY A 507 28.31 -16.12 11.87
N VAL A 508 29.19 -15.32 11.24
CA VAL A 508 29.95 -14.28 11.96
C VAL A 508 29.06 -13.14 12.43
N ILE A 509 28.13 -12.68 11.61
CA ILE A 509 27.17 -11.62 12.02
C ILE A 509 26.31 -12.13 13.18
N LYS A 510 25.80 -13.37 13.10
CA LYS A 510 25.01 -13.96 14.17
C LYS A 510 25.81 -14.05 15.48
N LYS A 511 27.04 -14.53 15.40
CA LYS A 511 27.93 -14.58 16.57
C LYS A 511 28.17 -13.18 17.16
N TYR A 512 28.37 -12.16 16.31
CA TYR A 512 28.55 -10.78 16.77
C TYR A 512 27.31 -10.24 17.49
N ILE A 513 26.10 -10.55 16.98
CA ILE A 513 24.84 -10.18 17.63
C ILE A 513 24.73 -10.86 19.00
N ASP A 514 25.01 -12.18 19.07
CA ASP A 514 24.95 -12.95 20.33
C ASP A 514 25.96 -12.41 21.36
N GLU A 515 27.19 -12.11 20.93
CA GLU A 515 28.23 -11.51 21.78
C GLU A 515 27.83 -10.10 22.27
N HIS A 516 27.25 -9.27 21.40
CA HIS A 516 26.75 -7.96 21.77
C HIS A 516 25.65 -8.03 22.83
N ASP A 517 24.69 -8.95 22.65
CA ASP A 517 23.59 -9.15 23.60
C ASP A 517 24.08 -9.70 24.94
N ALA A 518 25.10 -10.57 24.93
CA ALA A 518 25.75 -11.06 26.14
C ALA A 518 26.48 -9.92 26.89
N LEU A 519 27.27 -9.12 26.17
CA LEU A 519 27.96 -7.95 26.74
C LEU A 519 26.97 -6.95 27.33
N LYS A 520 25.85 -6.70 26.68
CA LYS A 520 24.81 -5.82 27.20
C LYS A 520 24.26 -6.31 28.54
N LYS A 521 23.96 -7.60 28.64
CA LYS A 521 23.50 -8.23 29.89
C LYS A 521 24.56 -8.14 30.99
N ASP A 522 25.83 -8.34 30.64
CA ASP A 522 26.94 -8.20 31.62
C ASP A 522 27.08 -6.78 32.11
N VAL A 523 26.97 -5.77 31.22
CA VAL A 523 26.98 -4.35 31.61
C VAL A 523 25.81 -4.05 32.56
N GLU A 524 24.58 -4.49 32.23
CA GLU A 524 23.43 -4.33 33.12
C GLU A 524 23.65 -4.98 34.51
N LYS A 525 24.24 -6.17 34.54
CA LYS A 525 24.58 -6.88 35.77
C LYS A 525 25.64 -6.11 36.61
N PHE A 526 26.69 -5.60 35.95
CA PHE A 526 27.70 -4.81 36.63
C PHE A 526 27.14 -3.49 37.17
N GLN A 527 26.26 -2.84 36.40
CA GLN A 527 25.57 -1.63 36.86
C GLN A 527 24.68 -1.93 38.08
N ALA A 528 23.89 -3.01 38.05
CA ALA A 528 23.10 -3.41 39.20
C ALA A 528 23.95 -3.71 40.45
N GLN A 529 25.06 -4.41 40.28
CA GLN A 529 26.02 -4.65 41.38
C GLN A 529 26.64 -3.36 41.91
N ALA A 530 26.98 -2.40 41.03
CA ALA A 530 27.50 -1.11 41.41
C ALA A 530 26.48 -0.29 42.23
N VAL A 531 25.20 -0.32 41.82
CA VAL A 531 24.09 0.30 42.55
C VAL A 531 23.95 -0.32 43.95
N GLU A 532 23.98 -1.66 44.06
CA GLU A 532 23.83 -2.35 45.35
C GLU A 532 24.97 -2.00 46.31
N ARG A 533 26.23 -2.04 45.83
CA ARG A 533 27.41 -1.60 46.65
C ARG A 533 27.32 -0.14 47.05
N ALA A 534 26.86 0.74 46.16
CA ALA A 534 26.67 2.16 46.47
C ALA A 534 25.59 2.34 47.54
N LYS A 535 24.47 1.60 47.44
CA LYS A 535 23.39 1.60 48.44
C LYS A 535 23.94 1.21 49.83
N ASP A 536 24.62 0.06 49.93
CA ASP A 536 25.15 -0.42 51.22
C ASP A 536 26.07 0.62 51.85
N LYS A 537 27.03 1.14 51.08
CA LYS A 537 27.95 2.17 51.55
C LYS A 537 27.28 3.49 51.97
N LEU A 538 26.22 3.89 51.25
CA LEU A 538 25.47 5.11 51.55
C LEU A 538 24.59 4.95 52.80
N VAL A 539 23.99 3.78 52.99
CA VAL A 539 23.20 3.47 54.19
C VAL A 539 24.07 3.39 55.43
N GLU A 540 25.25 2.74 55.36
CA GLU A 540 26.22 2.68 56.48
C GLU A 540 26.73 4.07 56.87
N ASN A 541 26.93 4.97 55.92
CA ASN A 541 27.46 6.32 56.15
C ASN A 541 26.37 7.40 56.26
N ALA A 542 25.11 7.03 56.42
CA ALA A 542 24.01 7.97 56.62
C ALA A 542 24.25 8.82 57.89
N LYS A 543 24.21 10.15 57.76
CA LYS A 543 24.36 11.04 58.91
C LYS A 543 23.00 11.31 59.54
N GLU A 544 22.91 11.17 60.83
CA GLU A 544 21.71 11.54 61.58
C GLU A 544 21.78 13.00 62.03
N ILE A 545 20.80 13.81 61.61
CA ILE A 545 20.69 15.22 61.97
C ILE A 545 19.27 15.41 62.53
N ASN A 546 19.16 15.80 63.80
CA ASN A 546 17.88 16.01 64.49
C ASN A 546 16.88 14.83 64.34
N GLY A 547 17.38 13.58 64.36
CA GLY A 547 16.57 12.37 64.22
C GLY A 547 16.24 11.97 62.77
N VAL A 548 16.75 12.71 61.75
CA VAL A 548 16.55 12.43 60.32
C VAL A 548 17.86 11.87 59.73
N LYS A 549 17.76 10.74 59.01
CA LYS A 549 18.88 10.12 58.29
C LYS A 549 19.08 10.80 56.94
N VAL A 550 20.20 11.52 56.83
CA VAL A 550 20.56 12.26 55.62
C VAL A 550 21.60 11.45 54.82
N VAL A 551 21.21 11.01 53.64
CA VAL A 551 22.05 10.32 52.66
C VAL A 551 22.34 11.28 51.51
N LYS A 552 23.60 11.68 51.29
CA LYS A 552 24.00 12.52 50.18
C LYS A 552 25.29 12.06 49.53
N ALA A 553 25.31 12.07 48.19
CA ALA A 553 26.54 11.73 47.45
C ALA A 553 26.49 12.33 46.01
N VAL A 554 27.69 12.48 45.43
CA VAL A 554 27.87 12.71 43.99
C VAL A 554 28.63 11.52 43.42
N LEU A 555 28.03 10.83 42.46
CA LEU A 555 28.50 9.55 41.93
C LEU A 555 28.58 9.57 40.39
N PRO A 556 29.61 8.94 39.78
CA PRO A 556 29.69 8.78 38.33
C PRO A 556 28.82 7.61 37.90
N MET A 557 27.53 7.85 37.65
CA MET A 557 26.60 6.82 37.24
C MET A 557 25.52 7.36 36.27
N GLU A 558 24.94 6.44 35.53
CA GLU A 558 23.83 6.77 34.61
C GLU A 558 22.58 7.23 35.36
N PRO A 559 21.76 8.10 34.75
CA PRO A 559 20.52 8.60 35.36
C PRO A 559 19.57 7.50 35.83
N ALA A 560 19.46 6.39 35.07
CA ALA A 560 18.64 5.25 35.44
C ALA A 560 19.17 4.53 36.69
N ALA A 561 20.48 4.35 36.78
CA ALA A 561 21.14 3.75 37.94
C ALA A 561 21.03 4.66 39.19
N ALA A 562 21.15 5.98 39.03
CA ALA A 562 20.93 6.92 40.13
C ALA A 562 19.48 6.92 40.63
N LYS A 563 18.52 6.75 39.72
CA LYS A 563 17.10 6.55 40.08
C LYS A 563 16.92 5.27 40.90
N ASP A 564 17.42 4.14 40.41
CA ASP A 564 17.31 2.85 41.10
C ASP A 564 17.95 2.93 42.49
N LEU A 565 19.11 3.60 42.60
CA LEU A 565 19.83 3.78 43.85
C LEU A 565 18.99 4.51 44.93
N VAL A 566 18.34 5.62 44.57
CA VAL A 566 17.54 6.38 45.55
C VAL A 566 16.31 5.60 46.03
N PHE A 567 15.71 4.76 45.16
CA PHE A 567 14.60 3.87 45.51
C PHE A 567 15.09 2.77 46.47
N LYS A 568 16.22 2.12 46.21
CA LYS A 568 16.83 1.10 47.08
C LYS A 568 17.28 1.66 48.41
N VAL A 569 17.80 2.88 48.45
CA VAL A 569 18.10 3.58 49.71
C VAL A 569 16.83 3.79 50.53
N ARG A 570 15.73 4.20 49.89
CA ARG A 570 14.42 4.33 50.57
C ARG A 570 13.90 3.01 51.13
N GLU A 571 14.05 1.91 50.38
CA GLU A 571 13.69 0.57 50.89
C GLU A 571 14.49 0.17 52.11
N ALA A 572 15.79 0.50 52.13
CA ALA A 572 16.67 0.21 53.27
C ALA A 572 16.47 1.16 54.48
N LEU A 573 16.02 2.39 54.24
CA LEU A 573 15.72 3.42 55.23
C LEU A 573 14.30 3.96 55.02
N PRO A 574 13.26 3.23 55.48
CA PRO A 574 11.88 3.54 55.14
C PRO A 574 11.31 4.76 55.88
N GLU A 575 11.92 5.16 57.01
CA GLU A 575 11.42 6.21 57.90
C GLU A 575 12.52 7.25 58.18
N ASN A 576 12.11 8.50 58.40
CA ASN A 576 12.96 9.64 58.74
C ASN A 576 14.18 9.79 57.80
N MET A 577 13.96 9.69 56.48
CA MET A 577 15.04 9.65 55.50
C MET A 577 14.93 10.73 54.43
N ILE A 578 16.06 11.41 54.17
CA ILE A 578 16.35 12.29 53.06
C ILE A 578 17.51 11.72 52.27
N CYS A 579 17.29 11.38 51.00
CA CYS A 579 18.33 10.92 50.08
C CYS A 579 18.47 11.89 48.91
N VAL A 580 19.70 12.35 48.68
CA VAL A 580 20.06 13.31 47.60
C VAL A 580 21.26 12.76 46.84
N ILE A 581 21.06 12.32 45.63
CA ILE A 581 22.12 11.79 44.78
C ILE A 581 22.33 12.70 43.57
N GLY A 582 23.53 13.29 43.49
CA GLY A 582 24.05 13.87 42.26
C GLY A 582 24.69 12.79 41.41
N SER A 583 24.39 12.74 40.14
CA SER A 583 25.06 11.84 39.19
C SER A 583 25.62 12.61 38.01
N ILE A 584 26.79 12.15 37.49
CA ILE A 584 27.41 12.69 36.28
C ILE A 584 27.58 11.55 35.30
N HIS A 585 26.98 11.70 34.12
CA HIS A 585 27.13 10.77 32.99
C HIS A 585 27.34 11.56 31.71
N ASN A 586 28.38 11.25 30.93
CA ASN A 586 28.73 11.97 29.70
C ASN A 586 28.76 13.52 29.89
N ASP A 587 29.43 13.98 30.97
CA ASP A 587 29.55 15.40 31.39
C ASP A 587 28.21 16.10 31.69
N LYS A 588 27.11 15.37 31.76
CA LYS A 588 25.80 15.92 32.11
C LYS A 588 25.48 15.64 33.58
N PRO A 589 25.26 16.67 34.39
CA PRO A 589 24.86 16.49 35.78
C PRO A 589 23.37 16.19 35.88
N MET A 590 23.03 15.31 36.80
CA MET A 590 21.67 15.03 37.19
C MET A 590 21.55 14.96 38.71
N LEU A 591 20.47 15.50 39.25
CA LEU A 591 20.13 15.49 40.67
C LEU A 591 18.88 14.63 40.85
N SER A 592 18.95 13.70 41.80
CA SER A 592 17.81 12.84 42.21
C SER A 592 17.57 13.02 43.71
N VAL A 593 16.34 13.27 44.08
CA VAL A 593 15.93 13.52 45.46
C VAL A 593 14.82 12.53 45.82
N MET A 594 14.96 11.86 46.97
CA MET A 594 13.98 10.93 47.52
C MET A 594 13.78 11.21 49.01
N PHE A 595 12.55 11.25 49.45
CA PHE A 595 12.11 11.37 50.83
C PHE A 595 11.31 10.14 51.24
N SER A 596 11.40 9.77 52.54
CA SER A 596 10.47 8.82 53.14
C SER A 596 9.09 9.45 53.30
N ASP A 597 8.04 8.62 53.46
CA ASP A 597 6.66 9.09 53.46
C ASP A 597 6.29 10.00 54.64
N ASP A 598 6.88 9.78 55.82
CA ASP A 598 6.78 10.60 57.02
C ASP A 598 7.37 11.98 56.79
N MET A 599 8.53 12.10 56.13
CA MET A 599 9.14 13.39 55.79
C MET A 599 8.23 14.25 54.87
N VAL A 600 7.45 13.64 54.05
CA VAL A 600 6.47 14.35 53.21
C VAL A 600 5.21 14.71 53.98
N LYS A 601 4.66 13.78 54.81
CA LYS A 601 3.39 13.94 55.53
C LYS A 601 3.51 14.80 56.78
N ASP A 602 4.52 14.51 57.62
CA ASP A 602 4.61 15.11 58.94
C ASP A 602 5.48 16.37 58.94
N HIS A 603 6.50 16.42 58.07
CA HIS A 603 7.42 17.58 57.93
C HIS A 603 7.08 18.46 56.72
N GLY A 604 6.10 18.06 55.87
CA GLY A 604 5.63 18.88 54.73
C GLY A 604 6.66 19.07 53.62
N LEU A 605 7.70 18.21 53.54
CA LEU A 605 8.73 18.31 52.52
C LEU A 605 8.17 17.94 51.13
N ASN A 606 8.69 18.61 50.10
CA ASN A 606 8.28 18.37 48.72
C ASN A 606 9.48 18.37 47.79
N ALA A 607 9.91 17.18 47.36
CA ALA A 607 11.04 16.98 46.47
C ALA A 607 10.92 17.76 45.16
N GLY A 608 9.70 17.80 44.57
CA GLY A 608 9.44 18.53 43.32
C GLY A 608 9.58 20.04 43.42
N LYS A 609 9.31 20.65 44.59
CA LYS A 609 9.54 22.08 44.85
C LYS A 609 11.02 22.35 45.11
N MET A 610 11.64 21.56 45.98
CA MET A 610 13.04 21.76 46.42
C MET A 610 14.02 21.54 45.27
N ILE A 611 13.78 20.56 44.43
CA ILE A 611 14.67 20.27 43.30
C ILE A 611 14.69 21.39 42.26
N ARG A 612 13.61 22.14 42.08
CA ARG A 612 13.54 23.28 41.15
C ARG A 612 14.47 24.42 41.60
N GLU A 613 14.61 24.63 42.88
CA GLU A 613 15.55 25.64 43.45
C GLU A 613 16.98 25.17 43.29
N ALA A 614 17.27 23.92 43.66
CA ALA A 614 18.62 23.35 43.55
C ALA A 614 19.09 23.20 42.10
N ALA A 615 18.18 22.91 41.16
CA ALA A 615 18.49 22.75 39.73
C ALA A 615 19.04 24.03 39.08
N LYS A 616 18.78 25.21 39.64
CA LYS A 616 19.34 26.48 39.17
C LYS A 616 20.89 26.47 39.25
N LEU A 617 21.47 25.82 40.27
CA LEU A 617 22.94 25.73 40.49
C LEU A 617 23.62 24.86 39.40
N ILE A 618 22.92 23.91 38.85
CA ILE A 618 23.41 23.09 37.74
C ILE A 618 22.97 23.63 36.35
N GLN A 619 22.43 24.85 36.29
CA GLN A 619 21.88 25.46 35.08
C GLN A 619 20.89 24.53 34.38
N GLY A 620 19.97 23.98 35.15
CA GLY A 620 19.05 22.96 34.73
C GLY A 620 17.62 23.17 35.18
N GLY A 621 16.82 22.17 34.96
CA GLY A 621 15.43 22.15 35.36
C GLY A 621 14.95 20.72 35.61
N GLY A 622 13.88 20.61 36.38
CA GLY A 622 13.31 19.32 36.73
C GLY A 622 12.07 19.46 37.57
N GLY A 623 11.61 18.33 38.09
CA GLY A 623 10.42 18.24 38.92
C GLY A 623 10.11 16.80 39.29
N GLY A 624 8.97 16.59 39.90
CA GLY A 624 8.53 15.26 40.33
C GLY A 624 7.38 15.36 41.34
N GLN A 625 7.18 14.26 42.03
CA GLN A 625 6.19 14.09 43.08
C GLN A 625 6.76 14.60 44.43
N PRO A 626 5.96 14.78 45.48
CA PRO A 626 6.43 15.20 46.77
C PRO A 626 7.52 14.32 47.37
N HIS A 627 7.48 13.01 47.14
CA HIS A 627 8.44 12.03 47.68
C HIS A 627 9.64 11.78 46.76
N TYR A 628 9.56 12.07 45.45
CA TYR A 628 10.62 11.83 44.48
C TYR A 628 10.64 12.87 43.38
N ALA A 629 11.82 13.40 43.07
CA ALA A 629 12.02 14.31 41.97
C ALA A 629 13.41 14.17 41.32
N GLN A 630 13.50 14.52 40.04
CA GLN A 630 14.75 14.57 39.29
C GLN A 630 14.91 15.89 38.55
N ALA A 631 16.16 16.35 38.41
CA ALA A 631 16.52 17.49 37.58
C ALA A 631 17.82 17.21 36.82
N GLY A 632 17.84 17.60 35.55
CA GLY A 632 19.05 17.58 34.72
C GLY A 632 19.58 18.98 34.49
N GLY A 633 20.90 19.11 34.28
CA GLY A 633 21.56 20.40 34.08
C GLY A 633 22.69 20.36 33.05
N LYS A 634 23.35 21.52 32.88
CA LYS A 634 24.50 21.71 31.99
C LYS A 634 25.79 22.00 32.73
N ASN A 635 25.70 22.46 33.99
CA ASN A 635 26.85 22.83 34.83
C ASN A 635 27.14 21.72 35.84
N LYS A 636 28.15 20.88 35.57
CA LYS A 636 28.57 19.80 36.48
C LYS A 636 29.25 20.32 37.76
N ASP A 637 29.92 21.49 37.71
CA ASP A 637 30.64 22.02 38.84
C ASP A 637 29.71 22.51 39.97
N GLY A 638 28.45 22.86 39.58
CA GLY A 638 27.42 23.24 40.56
C GLY A 638 26.70 22.06 41.23
N LEU A 639 27.01 20.81 40.85
CA LEU A 639 26.25 19.64 41.32
C LEU A 639 26.41 19.38 42.81
N SER A 640 27.61 19.50 43.36
CA SER A 640 27.84 19.36 44.82
C SER A 640 27.05 20.41 45.60
N ALA A 641 27.09 21.66 45.14
CA ALA A 641 26.34 22.74 45.78
C ALA A 641 24.81 22.52 45.67
N ALA A 642 24.35 21.92 44.57
CA ALA A 642 22.93 21.57 44.39
C ALA A 642 22.48 20.45 45.34
N VAL A 643 23.33 19.44 45.57
CA VAL A 643 23.10 18.39 46.59
C VAL A 643 22.98 18.99 47.98
N ASP A 644 23.94 19.85 48.37
CA ASP A 644 23.92 20.52 49.69
C ASP A 644 22.72 21.45 49.85
N LYS A 645 22.31 22.14 48.79
CA LYS A 645 21.14 23.03 48.80
C LYS A 645 19.83 22.31 49.11
N ILE A 646 19.64 21.07 48.67
CA ILE A 646 18.45 20.27 49.05
C ILE A 646 18.42 20.01 50.56
N VAL A 647 19.57 19.67 51.14
CA VAL A 647 19.67 19.41 52.60
C VAL A 647 19.44 20.70 53.41
N GLU A 648 19.96 21.85 52.95
CA GLU A 648 19.69 23.16 53.55
C GLU A 648 18.18 23.52 53.50
N LEU A 649 17.56 23.32 52.36
CA LEU A 649 16.13 23.60 52.19
C LEU A 649 15.21 22.71 53.04
N ALA A 650 15.69 21.56 53.50
CA ALA A 650 14.97 20.68 54.43
C ALA A 650 14.90 21.23 55.86
N GLN A 651 15.67 22.28 56.19
CA GLN A 651 15.69 22.93 57.50
C GLN A 651 15.82 21.96 58.69
N LEU A 652 16.75 21.00 58.58
CA LEU A 652 17.04 19.95 59.59
C LEU A 652 17.81 20.49 60.76
#